data_65bb33b1dd62fcdfeb2da886a9f72283
#
_entry.id   65bb33b1dd62fcdfeb2da886a9f72283
#
_cell.length_a   1.000
_cell.length_b   1.000
_cell.length_c   1.000
_cell.angle_alpha   90.00
_cell.angle_beta   90.00
_cell.angle_gamma   90.00
#
_symmetry.space_group_name_H-M   'P 1'
#
loop_
_entity.id
_entity.type
_entity.pdbx_description
1 polymer ?
#
loop_
_entity_poly.entity_id
_entity_poly.type
_entity_poly.pdbx_seq_one_letter_code
_entity_poly.pdbx_strand_id
1 'polypeptide(L)'
;MMEVLLWGGENAVYVSAGGDDANNGSKEAPLKTIGEAYDKVADGGTIYLLSDIKIEGRLVLAQNKTVTIAGQDAGPAPVITYAKDGSTATGLYVFEVGVETGTPVETSLTLRNVTVDAEAQDIRCIRVCSEGTLVLDEGTTVCNGLAVHRDGNTGCSDWGGGIVVDTHGKLVMESGSAITGCSAEQGGGVYLSGEMVMNGGVISGNTAVGDLYTIGGQQMTSSAQGGGVLIRACPADNYDSGDVPAKMTMNGGVISGNEAASAVNAFGGGVAMLGTPQNGEALTNELVVTGGEISGNTAINGAGISVYAADDYWQGDSSIKICGFAKIAGNNARSVGGGIGLFGSNAQKYRNVVEMSGGEISGNTAGNKGGGVYLQAAGDEFYMTDGVVAGNEAQRAGGISINAGFSGERTDAIAGLLGGSVRDNVAKGGYPTVDDASERTYLGNAIEQGGTLYLDGTRAVVEGDIRLACTLDASGNAISTNRVVTLVNASDAMNSYELTSYESESLDGRDVVVPGALSFGGATLSVTDAEPYMLHFTHNHKNVIANMRYIEQVPNGESHDKCLVLYREIELYSVTYTDGVDGEDVFADQMTGGLRYGVATPSFDGTPVREGYTFAGWEPQVAETVTGNVTYVAQWERVDAGDPGRPGLGDSEQQVPNAPDNKADDSKSQNHEGAMPQTGDSSAMAISSLSLIALVALGAAAFARRKLSVNK
;
A
#
# COMPACT_ATOMS: atom_id res chain seq x y z
N MET A 1 -73.43 -14.08 12.01
CA MET A 1 -72.38 -13.29 12.57
C MET A 1 -71.10 -14.05 12.29
N MET A 2 -70.34 -13.56 11.32
CA MET A 2 -69.08 -14.15 10.92
C MET A 2 -68.03 -13.49 11.84
N GLU A 3 -67.49 -14.23 12.82
CA GLU A 3 -66.38 -13.77 13.60
C GLU A 3 -65.20 -13.60 12.65
N VAL A 4 -64.80 -12.36 12.44
CA VAL A 4 -63.50 -12.02 11.90
C VAL A 4 -62.52 -12.35 13.03
N LEU A 5 -61.93 -13.52 12.99
CA LEU A 5 -60.75 -13.85 13.80
C LEU A 5 -59.63 -12.89 13.38
N LEU A 6 -59.38 -11.88 14.18
CA LEU A 6 -58.15 -11.13 14.18
C LEU A 6 -57.05 -12.13 14.56
N TRP A 7 -56.35 -12.61 13.57
CA TRP A 7 -55.11 -13.38 13.76
C TRP A 7 -54.02 -12.44 14.32
N GLY A 8 -53.98 -12.27 15.63
CA GLY A 8 -52.76 -11.89 16.30
C GLY A 8 -51.89 -13.15 16.31
N GLY A 9 -50.80 -13.16 15.54
CA GLY A 9 -49.91 -14.29 15.50
C GLY A 9 -49.36 -14.63 16.90
N GLU A 10 -48.82 -15.83 17.07
CA GLU A 10 -48.22 -16.29 18.33
C GLU A 10 -46.87 -15.56 18.56
N ASN A 11 -46.64 -15.07 19.78
CA ASN A 11 -45.34 -14.41 20.16
C ASN A 11 -44.17 -15.38 20.16
N ALA A 12 -44.41 -16.69 20.30
CA ALA A 12 -43.43 -17.73 20.28
C ALA A 12 -43.92 -18.93 19.48
N VAL A 13 -43.17 -19.33 18.47
CA VAL A 13 -43.47 -20.49 17.61
C VAL A 13 -42.31 -21.43 17.63
N TYR A 14 -42.52 -22.71 17.72
CA TYR A 14 -41.45 -23.72 17.81
C TYR A 14 -41.38 -24.57 16.55
N VAL A 15 -40.15 -24.86 16.12
CA VAL A 15 -39.80 -25.67 14.96
C VAL A 15 -38.90 -26.82 15.35
N SER A 16 -39.18 -27.99 14.80
CA SER A 16 -38.34 -29.16 14.95
C SER A 16 -38.34 -30.01 13.69
N ALA A 17 -37.22 -30.64 13.34
CA ALA A 17 -37.15 -31.56 12.20
C ALA A 17 -38.16 -32.73 12.28
N GLY A 18 -38.55 -33.13 13.47
CA GLY A 18 -39.61 -34.13 13.72
C GLY A 18 -41.03 -33.55 13.86
N GLY A 19 -41.19 -32.24 13.63
CA GLY A 19 -42.48 -31.56 13.69
C GLY A 19 -43.39 -31.85 12.49
N ASP A 20 -44.57 -31.19 12.48
CA ASP A 20 -45.53 -31.26 11.40
C ASP A 20 -46.13 -29.86 11.19
N ASP A 21 -46.14 -29.37 9.96
CA ASP A 21 -46.67 -28.04 9.64
C ASP A 21 -48.21 -27.93 9.82
N ALA A 22 -48.87 -29.05 10.04
CA ALA A 22 -50.28 -29.08 10.48
C ALA A 22 -50.44 -28.78 11.99
N ASN A 23 -49.36 -28.78 12.77
CA ASN A 23 -49.36 -28.44 14.19
C ASN A 23 -49.65 -26.98 14.46
N ASN A 24 -49.92 -26.64 15.72
CA ASN A 24 -50.16 -25.28 16.16
C ASN A 24 -48.89 -24.45 16.41
N GLY A 25 -47.71 -25.07 16.36
CA GLY A 25 -46.42 -24.41 16.64
C GLY A 25 -46.09 -24.23 18.10
N SER A 26 -46.81 -24.87 19.03
CA SER A 26 -46.39 -24.89 20.43
C SER A 26 -45.15 -25.77 20.63
N LYS A 27 -44.50 -25.69 21.82
CA LYS A 27 -43.30 -26.48 22.11
C LYS A 27 -43.58 -27.99 22.11
N GLU A 28 -44.80 -28.40 22.50
CA GLU A 28 -45.27 -29.80 22.54
C GLU A 28 -45.73 -30.30 21.17
N ALA A 29 -46.14 -29.41 20.29
CA ALA A 29 -46.59 -29.67 18.92
C ALA A 29 -45.89 -28.71 17.94
N PRO A 30 -44.55 -28.87 17.73
CA PRO A 30 -43.78 -27.95 16.90
C PRO A 30 -44.10 -28.11 15.43
N LEU A 31 -43.89 -27.05 14.67
CA LEU A 31 -43.90 -27.04 13.20
C LEU A 31 -42.67 -27.79 12.67
N LYS A 32 -42.73 -28.17 11.42
CA LYS A 32 -41.62 -28.80 10.71
C LYS A 32 -40.68 -27.79 10.05
N THR A 33 -41.28 -26.73 9.46
CA THR A 33 -40.54 -25.82 8.62
C THR A 33 -40.47 -24.40 9.20
N ILE A 34 -39.34 -23.71 8.94
CA ILE A 34 -39.18 -22.27 9.29
C ILE A 34 -40.15 -21.41 8.50
N GLY A 35 -40.49 -21.76 7.24
CA GLY A 35 -41.42 -21.00 6.42
C GLY A 35 -42.79 -20.94 7.05
N GLU A 36 -43.39 -22.08 7.44
CA GLU A 36 -44.68 -22.13 8.11
C GLU A 36 -44.66 -21.40 9.46
N ALA A 37 -43.54 -21.53 10.21
CA ALA A 37 -43.34 -20.79 11.46
C ALA A 37 -43.30 -19.28 11.24
N TYR A 38 -42.64 -18.84 10.17
CA TYR A 38 -42.58 -17.43 9.79
C TYR A 38 -43.95 -16.87 9.44
N ASP A 39 -44.77 -17.64 8.79
CA ASP A 39 -46.16 -17.22 8.47
C ASP A 39 -47.03 -17.09 9.74
N LYS A 40 -46.83 -17.95 10.74
CA LYS A 40 -47.63 -17.98 11.98
C LYS A 40 -47.11 -17.03 13.08
N VAL A 41 -45.83 -16.74 13.14
CA VAL A 41 -45.28 -15.89 14.19
C VAL A 41 -45.77 -14.44 14.04
N ALA A 42 -46.06 -13.80 15.18
CA ALA A 42 -46.45 -12.41 15.23
C ALA A 42 -45.28 -11.49 14.85
N ASP A 43 -45.59 -10.26 14.49
CA ASP A 43 -44.60 -9.18 14.41
C ASP A 43 -43.98 -8.95 15.77
N GLY A 44 -42.64 -8.91 15.85
CA GLY A 44 -41.87 -8.89 17.08
C GLY A 44 -41.72 -10.26 17.77
N GLY A 45 -42.27 -11.33 17.21
CA GLY A 45 -42.25 -12.67 17.81
C GLY A 45 -40.97 -13.48 17.53
N THR A 46 -40.83 -14.62 18.19
CA THR A 46 -39.64 -15.48 18.11
C THR A 46 -39.98 -16.89 17.62
N ILE A 47 -39.23 -17.39 16.67
CA ILE A 47 -39.22 -18.76 16.20
C ILE A 47 -38.09 -19.50 16.91
N TYR A 48 -38.43 -20.48 17.77
CA TYR A 48 -37.44 -21.25 18.48
C TYR A 48 -37.16 -22.58 17.76
N LEU A 49 -35.90 -22.84 17.44
CA LEU A 49 -35.46 -24.10 16.87
C LEU A 49 -35.17 -25.11 17.98
N LEU A 50 -35.85 -26.22 17.96
CA LEU A 50 -35.67 -27.33 18.94
C LEU A 50 -34.66 -28.39 18.48
N SER A 51 -34.27 -28.36 17.22
CA SER A 51 -33.31 -29.25 16.58
C SER A 51 -32.68 -28.59 15.36
N ASP A 52 -31.69 -29.24 14.77
CA ASP A 52 -31.19 -28.86 13.45
C ASP A 52 -32.32 -28.89 12.41
N ILE A 53 -32.30 -27.94 11.49
CA ILE A 53 -33.31 -27.77 10.45
C ILE A 53 -32.66 -27.78 9.07
N LYS A 54 -33.16 -28.65 8.21
CA LYS A 54 -32.78 -28.69 6.80
C LYS A 54 -33.83 -28.02 5.94
N ILE A 55 -33.45 -26.93 5.31
CA ILE A 55 -34.34 -26.16 4.41
C ILE A 55 -34.39 -26.87 3.06
N GLU A 56 -35.61 -27.20 2.62
CA GLU A 56 -35.89 -27.78 1.32
C GLU A 56 -36.48 -26.70 0.38
N GLY A 57 -35.72 -26.35 -0.67
CA GLY A 57 -36.15 -25.29 -1.61
C GLY A 57 -35.78 -23.87 -1.12
N ARG A 58 -36.15 -22.86 -1.92
CA ARG A 58 -35.87 -21.45 -1.63
C ARG A 58 -36.74 -20.96 -0.47
N LEU A 59 -36.12 -20.51 0.62
CA LEU A 59 -36.84 -19.86 1.71
C LEU A 59 -36.62 -18.34 1.63
N VAL A 60 -37.72 -17.62 1.43
CA VAL A 60 -37.74 -16.15 1.37
C VAL A 60 -38.58 -15.62 2.52
N LEU A 61 -37.97 -14.83 3.39
CA LEU A 61 -38.60 -14.18 4.53
C LEU A 61 -38.88 -12.71 4.15
N ALA A 62 -40.10 -12.45 3.66
CA ALA A 62 -40.43 -11.20 3.00
C ALA A 62 -41.84 -10.69 3.37
N GLN A 63 -42.09 -10.59 4.66
CA GLN A 63 -43.29 -9.96 5.20
C GLN A 63 -42.90 -8.72 5.99
N ASN A 64 -43.73 -7.70 5.96
CA ASN A 64 -43.52 -6.47 6.71
C ASN A 64 -43.62 -6.72 8.23
N LYS A 65 -42.59 -7.38 8.79
CA LYS A 65 -42.51 -7.69 10.21
C LYS A 65 -41.05 -7.94 10.68
N THR A 66 -40.87 -7.80 11.96
CA THR A 66 -39.63 -8.13 12.67
C THR A 66 -39.76 -9.49 13.32
N VAL A 67 -38.82 -10.40 13.09
CA VAL A 67 -38.85 -11.75 13.64
C VAL A 67 -37.45 -12.13 14.17
N THR A 68 -37.44 -12.86 15.28
CA THR A 68 -36.22 -13.50 15.76
C THR A 68 -36.29 -15.01 15.49
N ILE A 69 -35.23 -15.59 14.91
CA ILE A 69 -35.01 -17.05 14.90
C ILE A 69 -33.94 -17.35 15.93
N ALA A 70 -34.27 -18.19 16.92
CA ALA A 70 -33.39 -18.46 18.03
C ALA A 70 -33.25 -19.95 18.35
N GLY A 71 -32.03 -20.34 18.73
CA GLY A 71 -31.82 -21.61 19.46
C GLY A 71 -32.32 -21.48 20.90
N GLN A 72 -32.32 -22.61 21.63
CA GLN A 72 -32.61 -22.60 23.05
C GLN A 72 -31.41 -22.05 23.85
N ASP A 73 -31.67 -21.36 24.96
CA ASP A 73 -30.62 -20.78 25.81
C ASP A 73 -29.67 -21.82 26.43
N ALA A 74 -30.15 -23.07 26.55
CA ALA A 74 -29.37 -24.18 27.10
C ALA A 74 -29.17 -25.27 26.02
N GLY A 75 -27.93 -25.46 25.59
CA GLY A 75 -27.57 -26.49 24.62
C GLY A 75 -26.74 -25.91 23.45
N PRO A 76 -26.31 -26.78 22.53
CA PRO A 76 -25.62 -26.30 21.33
C PRO A 76 -26.57 -25.49 20.42
N ALA A 77 -26.02 -24.53 19.72
CA ALA A 77 -26.77 -23.78 18.70
C ALA A 77 -27.28 -24.74 17.62
N PRO A 78 -28.59 -24.75 17.32
CA PRO A 78 -29.12 -25.60 16.24
C PRO A 78 -28.57 -25.10 14.89
N VAL A 79 -28.39 -26.07 13.97
CA VAL A 79 -27.81 -25.81 12.65
C VAL A 79 -28.92 -25.73 11.60
N ILE A 80 -28.90 -24.69 10.80
CA ILE A 80 -29.75 -24.51 9.64
C ILE A 80 -28.92 -24.82 8.39
N THR A 81 -29.28 -25.86 7.65
CA THR A 81 -28.62 -26.26 6.40
C THR A 81 -29.59 -26.23 5.22
N TYR A 82 -29.06 -26.35 4.01
CA TYR A 82 -29.86 -26.40 2.77
C TYR A 82 -29.79 -27.80 2.13
N ALA A 83 -30.95 -28.34 1.76
CA ALA A 83 -31.04 -29.57 1.01
C ALA A 83 -30.84 -29.30 -0.49
N LYS A 84 -29.64 -29.52 -1.00
CA LYS A 84 -29.39 -29.46 -2.46
C LYS A 84 -30.09 -30.65 -3.15
N ASP A 85 -31.12 -30.38 -3.91
CA ASP A 85 -31.97 -31.38 -4.58
C ASP A 85 -31.38 -31.96 -5.89
N GLY A 86 -30.08 -31.78 -6.10
CA GLY A 86 -29.41 -32.13 -7.36
C GLY A 86 -29.62 -31.10 -8.48
N SER A 87 -30.27 -29.99 -8.19
CA SER A 87 -30.39 -28.85 -9.10
C SER A 87 -29.03 -28.31 -9.51
N THR A 88 -28.88 -27.97 -10.78
CA THR A 88 -27.74 -27.22 -11.31
C THR A 88 -27.93 -25.71 -11.16
N ALA A 89 -28.94 -25.27 -10.44
CA ALA A 89 -29.21 -23.87 -10.20
C ALA A 89 -28.01 -23.20 -9.49
N THR A 90 -27.60 -22.06 -9.99
CA THR A 90 -26.53 -21.24 -9.45
C THR A 90 -27.12 -20.07 -8.67
N GLY A 91 -26.33 -19.50 -7.72
CA GLY A 91 -26.78 -18.33 -6.96
C GLY A 91 -27.83 -18.64 -5.88
N LEU A 92 -27.86 -19.87 -5.38
CA LEU A 92 -28.75 -20.27 -4.30
C LEU A 92 -28.26 -19.74 -2.94
N TYR A 93 -29.20 -19.47 -2.07
CA TYR A 93 -28.99 -19.08 -0.68
C TYR A 93 -29.66 -20.08 0.25
N VAL A 94 -29.15 -20.24 1.45
CA VAL A 94 -29.86 -20.99 2.49
C VAL A 94 -31.19 -20.32 2.77
N PHE A 95 -31.19 -18.98 2.88
CA PHE A 95 -32.42 -18.18 2.86
C PHE A 95 -32.16 -16.70 2.48
N GLU A 96 -33.25 -15.98 2.23
CA GLU A 96 -33.23 -14.56 1.86
C GLU A 96 -34.13 -13.75 2.80
N VAL A 97 -33.65 -12.52 3.15
CA VAL A 97 -34.36 -11.57 3.99
C VAL A 97 -34.82 -10.42 3.08
N GLY A 98 -36.13 -10.26 2.90
CA GLY A 98 -36.70 -9.35 1.93
C GLY A 98 -36.96 -10.03 0.58
N VAL A 99 -37.28 -9.26 -0.46
CA VAL A 99 -37.57 -9.74 -1.81
C VAL A 99 -36.53 -9.31 -2.80
N GLU A 100 -36.06 -10.25 -3.61
CA GLU A 100 -35.12 -9.99 -4.70
C GLU A 100 -35.74 -9.17 -5.83
N THR A 101 -37.04 -9.38 -6.10
CA THR A 101 -37.76 -8.79 -7.22
C THR A 101 -39.15 -8.34 -6.81
N GLY A 102 -39.61 -7.18 -7.29
CA GLY A 102 -40.90 -6.63 -6.98
C GLY A 102 -40.84 -5.38 -6.10
N THR A 103 -41.92 -5.09 -5.37
CA THR A 103 -41.92 -3.98 -4.42
C THR A 103 -41.11 -4.38 -3.17
N PRO A 104 -40.10 -3.65 -2.78
CA PRO A 104 -39.35 -3.92 -1.55
C PRO A 104 -40.28 -3.93 -0.33
N VAL A 105 -39.96 -4.79 0.64
CA VAL A 105 -40.76 -4.97 1.86
C VAL A 105 -39.83 -4.82 3.06
N GLU A 106 -40.15 -3.93 3.99
CA GLU A 106 -39.43 -3.79 5.24
C GLU A 106 -39.53 -5.11 6.01
N THR A 107 -38.43 -5.81 6.11
CA THR A 107 -38.32 -7.09 6.82
C THR A 107 -37.13 -7.06 7.73
N SER A 108 -37.30 -7.35 9.00
CA SER A 108 -36.18 -7.46 9.96
C SER A 108 -36.10 -8.87 10.52
N LEU A 109 -34.94 -9.50 10.35
CA LEU A 109 -34.63 -10.80 10.90
C LEU A 109 -33.47 -10.71 11.89
N THR A 110 -33.68 -11.18 13.11
CA THR A 110 -32.61 -11.40 14.08
C THR A 110 -32.32 -12.90 14.19
N LEU A 111 -31.05 -13.29 14.04
CA LEU A 111 -30.57 -14.63 14.33
C LEU A 111 -29.86 -14.61 15.68
N ARG A 112 -30.21 -15.52 16.60
CA ARG A 112 -29.60 -15.60 17.93
C ARG A 112 -29.37 -17.07 18.31
N ASN A 113 -28.13 -17.39 18.70
CA ASN A 113 -27.75 -18.75 19.10
C ASN A 113 -28.15 -19.81 18.06
N VAL A 114 -27.84 -19.56 16.79
CA VAL A 114 -28.09 -20.49 15.66
C VAL A 114 -26.88 -20.51 14.73
N THR A 115 -26.65 -21.63 14.05
CA THR A 115 -25.64 -21.73 13.00
C THR A 115 -26.33 -21.85 11.64
N VAL A 116 -25.96 -20.99 10.69
CA VAL A 116 -26.35 -21.13 9.28
C VAL A 116 -25.15 -21.69 8.54
N ASP A 117 -25.24 -22.92 8.10
CA ASP A 117 -24.12 -23.66 7.48
C ASP A 117 -24.53 -24.09 6.05
N ALA A 118 -23.84 -23.56 5.05
CA ALA A 118 -24.02 -23.97 3.67
C ALA A 118 -23.23 -25.24 3.29
N GLU A 119 -22.56 -25.88 4.24
CA GLU A 119 -21.85 -27.16 4.11
C GLU A 119 -20.77 -27.15 2.99
N ALA A 120 -20.21 -25.97 2.64
CA ALA A 120 -19.30 -25.78 1.54
C ALA A 120 -19.82 -26.32 0.18
N GLN A 121 -21.14 -26.41 0.03
CA GLN A 121 -21.78 -26.67 -1.23
C GLN A 121 -21.82 -25.36 -2.02
N ASP A 122 -21.93 -25.40 -3.32
CA ASP A 122 -22.07 -24.21 -4.18
C ASP A 122 -23.38 -23.45 -3.85
N ILE A 123 -23.45 -22.90 -2.66
CA ILE A 123 -24.56 -22.23 -2.01
C ILE A 123 -24.01 -21.15 -1.10
N ARG A 124 -24.58 -19.96 -1.14
CA ARG A 124 -24.31 -18.88 -0.20
C ARG A 124 -25.19 -19.00 1.03
N CYS A 125 -24.77 -18.43 2.14
CA CYS A 125 -25.58 -18.56 3.34
C CYS A 125 -26.82 -17.65 3.29
N ILE A 126 -26.67 -16.34 3.22
CA ILE A 126 -27.80 -15.41 3.36
C ILE A 126 -27.71 -14.29 2.35
N ARG A 127 -28.86 -13.90 1.78
CA ARG A 127 -29.02 -12.64 1.04
C ARG A 127 -29.93 -11.71 1.83
N VAL A 128 -29.47 -10.46 1.99
CA VAL A 128 -30.26 -9.36 2.54
C VAL A 128 -30.65 -8.47 1.38
N CYS A 129 -31.90 -8.57 0.97
CA CYS A 129 -32.43 -7.82 -0.16
C CYS A 129 -32.70 -6.35 0.22
N SER A 130 -33.08 -5.54 -0.75
CA SER A 130 -33.48 -4.14 -0.53
C SER A 130 -34.56 -4.04 0.54
N GLU A 131 -34.43 -3.06 1.47
CA GLU A 131 -35.28 -2.84 2.66
C GLU A 131 -35.28 -4.01 3.66
N GLY A 132 -34.45 -5.04 3.44
CA GLY A 132 -34.20 -6.11 4.40
C GLY A 132 -33.18 -5.69 5.46
N THR A 133 -33.41 -6.11 6.70
CA THR A 133 -32.45 -5.97 7.79
C THR A 133 -32.13 -7.35 8.40
N LEU A 134 -30.85 -7.70 8.46
CA LEU A 134 -30.36 -8.88 9.15
C LEU A 134 -29.53 -8.48 10.37
N VAL A 135 -29.88 -8.99 11.52
CA VAL A 135 -29.09 -8.84 12.75
C VAL A 135 -28.51 -10.22 13.14
N LEU A 136 -27.21 -10.30 13.23
CA LEU A 136 -26.50 -11.45 13.82
C LEU A 136 -26.22 -11.15 15.28
N ASP A 137 -26.97 -11.77 16.19
CA ASP A 137 -26.87 -11.59 17.62
C ASP A 137 -26.02 -12.69 18.27
N GLU A 138 -25.82 -12.63 19.57
CA GLU A 138 -24.95 -13.52 20.34
C GLU A 138 -25.19 -15.03 20.02
N GLY A 139 -24.09 -15.74 19.88
CA GLY A 139 -24.09 -17.18 19.58
C GLY A 139 -24.42 -17.54 18.13
N THR A 140 -24.63 -16.57 17.26
CA THR A 140 -24.93 -16.83 15.84
C THR A 140 -23.65 -17.03 15.03
N THR A 141 -23.63 -18.09 14.23
CA THR A 141 -22.53 -18.35 13.28
C THR A 141 -23.10 -18.50 11.86
N VAL A 142 -22.50 -17.81 10.88
CA VAL A 142 -22.74 -18.00 9.45
C VAL A 142 -21.47 -18.58 8.86
N CYS A 143 -21.55 -19.76 8.25
CA CYS A 143 -20.32 -20.45 7.83
C CYS A 143 -20.45 -21.28 6.57
N ASN A 144 -19.28 -21.60 5.97
CA ASN A 144 -19.12 -22.52 4.86
C ASN A 144 -19.92 -22.16 3.59
N GLY A 145 -20.27 -20.89 3.42
CA GLY A 145 -20.92 -20.42 2.20
C GLY A 145 -19.92 -20.39 1.04
N LEU A 146 -20.34 -20.84 -0.13
CA LEU A 146 -19.50 -20.95 -1.31
C LEU A 146 -20.19 -20.36 -2.54
N ALA A 147 -19.58 -19.35 -3.14
CA ALA A 147 -19.98 -18.80 -4.43
C ALA A 147 -18.90 -19.11 -5.46
N VAL A 148 -19.20 -19.98 -6.41
CA VAL A 148 -18.25 -20.47 -7.40
C VAL A 148 -18.45 -19.77 -8.74
N HIS A 149 -17.35 -19.24 -9.30
CA HIS A 149 -17.36 -18.78 -10.69
C HIS A 149 -17.58 -19.97 -11.64
N ARG A 150 -18.43 -19.80 -12.64
CA ARG A 150 -18.69 -20.82 -13.67
C ARG A 150 -18.51 -20.23 -15.05
N ASP A 151 -17.85 -20.99 -15.93
CA ASP A 151 -17.66 -20.64 -17.34
C ASP A 151 -18.98 -20.24 -18.01
N GLY A 152 -18.99 -19.05 -18.61
CA GLY A 152 -20.13 -18.50 -19.33
C GLY A 152 -21.19 -17.78 -18.47
N ASN A 153 -21.03 -17.72 -17.15
CA ASN A 153 -21.87 -16.93 -16.28
C ASN A 153 -21.33 -15.49 -16.17
N THR A 154 -22.15 -14.53 -16.54
CA THR A 154 -21.82 -13.09 -16.51
C THR A 154 -22.59 -12.33 -15.42
N GLY A 155 -23.23 -13.06 -14.50
CA GLY A 155 -24.02 -12.49 -13.40
C GLY A 155 -23.27 -12.44 -12.08
N CYS A 156 -23.93 -11.89 -11.05
CA CYS A 156 -23.40 -11.74 -9.69
C CYS A 156 -23.33 -13.08 -8.89
N SER A 157 -23.17 -14.22 -9.56
CA SER A 157 -23.26 -15.55 -8.95
C SER A 157 -22.04 -15.93 -8.10
N ASP A 158 -20.97 -15.17 -8.20
CA ASP A 158 -19.67 -15.39 -7.59
C ASP A 158 -19.34 -14.36 -6.48
N TRP A 159 -20.36 -13.63 -5.99
CA TRP A 159 -20.21 -12.63 -4.94
C TRP A 159 -20.81 -13.09 -3.61
N GLY A 160 -20.14 -12.74 -2.50
CA GLY A 160 -20.63 -12.93 -1.14
C GLY A 160 -20.85 -14.38 -0.74
N GLY A 161 -19.79 -15.10 -0.39
CA GLY A 161 -19.90 -16.49 0.03
C GLY A 161 -20.76 -16.67 1.27
N GLY A 162 -20.53 -15.86 2.31
CA GLY A 162 -21.34 -15.86 3.51
C GLY A 162 -22.62 -15.06 3.35
N ILE A 163 -22.51 -13.75 3.22
CA ILE A 163 -23.64 -12.85 3.17
C ILE A 163 -23.50 -11.88 1.99
N VAL A 164 -24.61 -11.71 1.26
CA VAL A 164 -24.78 -10.63 0.27
C VAL A 164 -25.76 -9.62 0.85
N VAL A 165 -25.34 -8.35 0.87
CA VAL A 165 -26.20 -7.23 1.28
C VAL A 165 -26.45 -6.37 0.05
N ASP A 166 -27.66 -6.40 -0.47
CA ASP A 166 -28.05 -5.60 -1.63
C ASP A 166 -28.15 -4.10 -1.28
N THR A 167 -28.23 -3.27 -2.30
CA THR A 167 -28.51 -1.83 -2.13
C THR A 167 -29.77 -1.63 -1.27
N HIS A 168 -29.73 -0.70 -0.29
CA HIS A 168 -30.73 -0.47 0.75
C HIS A 168 -30.93 -1.64 1.75
N GLY A 169 -30.22 -2.77 1.59
CA GLY A 169 -30.18 -3.82 2.61
C GLY A 169 -29.29 -3.42 3.78
N LYS A 170 -29.54 -4.01 4.96
CA LYS A 170 -28.78 -3.71 6.18
C LYS A 170 -28.36 -4.98 6.90
N LEU A 171 -27.05 -5.05 7.24
CA LEU A 171 -26.46 -6.06 8.11
C LEU A 171 -25.99 -5.44 9.41
N VAL A 172 -26.39 -6.01 10.54
CA VAL A 172 -25.88 -5.63 11.86
C VAL A 172 -25.22 -6.86 12.50
N MET A 173 -23.99 -6.70 12.98
CA MET A 173 -23.28 -7.73 13.73
C MET A 173 -23.09 -7.27 15.16
N GLU A 174 -23.56 -8.08 16.10
CA GLU A 174 -23.40 -7.86 17.53
C GLU A 174 -22.32 -8.78 18.12
N SER A 175 -21.93 -8.51 19.37
CA SER A 175 -20.92 -9.30 20.07
C SER A 175 -21.33 -10.77 20.17
N GLY A 176 -20.38 -11.68 19.96
CA GLY A 176 -20.63 -13.12 19.99
C GLY A 176 -21.15 -13.72 18.70
N SER A 177 -21.36 -12.92 17.65
CA SER A 177 -21.69 -13.40 16.31
C SER A 177 -20.44 -13.68 15.47
N ALA A 178 -20.54 -14.56 14.45
CA ALA A 178 -19.42 -14.90 13.58
C ALA A 178 -19.84 -15.14 12.13
N ILE A 179 -18.96 -14.73 11.18
CA ILE A 179 -18.99 -15.10 9.76
C ILE A 179 -17.66 -15.75 9.43
N THR A 180 -17.65 -17.03 9.09
CA THR A 180 -16.38 -17.78 9.00
C THR A 180 -16.40 -18.89 7.95
N GLY A 181 -15.22 -19.17 7.35
CA GLY A 181 -15.06 -20.30 6.43
C GLY A 181 -15.81 -20.17 5.11
N CYS A 182 -16.22 -18.94 4.75
CA CYS A 182 -16.95 -18.66 3.51
C CYS A 182 -15.98 -18.31 2.39
N SER A 183 -16.38 -18.58 1.12
CA SER A 183 -15.55 -18.33 -0.05
C SER A 183 -16.35 -17.79 -1.23
N ALA A 184 -15.77 -16.82 -1.93
CA ALA A 184 -16.33 -16.22 -3.15
C ALA A 184 -15.20 -15.64 -4.00
N GLU A 185 -15.50 -15.14 -5.19
CA GLU A 185 -14.53 -14.32 -5.95
C GLU A 185 -14.42 -12.92 -5.34
N GLN A 186 -15.55 -12.38 -4.90
CA GLN A 186 -15.68 -11.04 -4.33
C GLN A 186 -16.47 -11.09 -3.02
N GLY A 187 -15.86 -10.62 -1.92
CA GLY A 187 -16.48 -10.66 -0.60
C GLY A 187 -16.63 -12.08 -0.07
N GLY A 188 -15.52 -12.76 0.24
CA GLY A 188 -15.55 -14.14 0.76
C GLY A 188 -16.52 -14.30 1.92
N GLY A 189 -16.42 -13.45 2.94
CA GLY A 189 -17.36 -13.37 4.05
C GLY A 189 -18.62 -12.58 3.69
N VAL A 190 -18.46 -11.31 3.28
CA VAL A 190 -19.56 -10.37 3.01
C VAL A 190 -19.32 -9.60 1.72
N TYR A 191 -20.32 -9.57 0.86
CA TYR A 191 -20.44 -8.63 -0.23
C TYR A 191 -21.45 -7.54 0.15
N LEU A 192 -20.99 -6.29 0.23
CA LEU A 192 -21.76 -5.17 0.77
C LEU A 192 -22.03 -4.11 -0.30
N SER A 193 -23.29 -4.00 -0.74
CA SER A 193 -23.78 -2.89 -1.57
C SER A 193 -24.70 -1.93 -0.80
N GLY A 194 -25.14 -2.31 0.38
CA GLY A 194 -25.98 -1.53 1.27
C GLY A 194 -25.23 -0.99 2.49
N GLU A 195 -25.82 -1.16 3.67
CA GLU A 195 -25.28 -0.73 4.95
C GLU A 195 -24.84 -1.91 5.83
N MET A 196 -23.68 -1.79 6.45
CA MET A 196 -23.24 -2.72 7.50
C MET A 196 -22.82 -1.96 8.75
N VAL A 197 -23.30 -2.42 9.91
CA VAL A 197 -22.86 -1.94 11.22
C VAL A 197 -22.31 -3.13 12.01
N MET A 198 -21.03 -3.06 12.38
CA MET A 198 -20.36 -4.06 13.19
C MET A 198 -20.10 -3.48 14.59
N ASN A 199 -20.97 -3.80 15.54
CA ASN A 199 -20.81 -3.40 16.93
C ASN A 199 -19.90 -4.38 17.70
N GLY A 200 -19.76 -5.60 17.20
CA GLY A 200 -18.93 -6.67 17.74
C GLY A 200 -18.89 -7.85 16.79
N GLY A 201 -18.59 -9.03 17.32
CA GLY A 201 -18.52 -10.26 16.54
C GLY A 201 -17.20 -10.43 15.77
N VAL A 202 -17.14 -11.47 14.93
CA VAL A 202 -15.92 -11.86 14.21
C VAL A 202 -16.21 -12.20 12.76
N ILE A 203 -15.40 -11.66 11.83
CA ILE A 203 -15.37 -12.09 10.44
C ILE A 203 -13.99 -12.70 10.20
N SER A 204 -13.91 -14.03 10.09
CA SER A 204 -12.59 -14.68 10.07
C SER A 204 -12.52 -15.92 9.20
N GLY A 205 -11.32 -16.18 8.64
CA GLY A 205 -11.07 -17.39 7.86
C GLY A 205 -11.89 -17.45 6.57
N ASN A 206 -12.35 -16.30 6.06
CA ASN A 206 -13.05 -16.21 4.79
C ASN A 206 -12.05 -15.92 3.66
N THR A 207 -12.37 -16.38 2.45
CA THR A 207 -11.45 -16.30 1.33
C THR A 207 -12.13 -15.69 0.10
N ALA A 208 -11.53 -14.65 -0.47
CA ALA A 208 -11.84 -14.25 -1.84
C ALA A 208 -10.87 -14.97 -2.79
N VAL A 209 -11.39 -15.67 -3.81
CA VAL A 209 -10.59 -16.49 -4.73
C VAL A 209 -10.71 -15.98 -6.15
N GLY A 210 -9.59 -15.49 -6.70
CA GLY A 210 -9.52 -15.15 -8.12
C GLY A 210 -9.19 -16.36 -8.96
N ASP A 211 -10.07 -16.73 -9.87
CA ASP A 211 -9.97 -17.93 -10.69
C ASP A 211 -9.54 -17.65 -12.14
N LEU A 212 -8.97 -18.67 -12.76
CA LEU A 212 -8.75 -18.73 -14.20
C LEU A 212 -10.05 -19.20 -14.88
N TYR A 213 -10.57 -18.41 -15.78
CA TYR A 213 -11.76 -18.76 -16.56
C TYR A 213 -11.53 -18.50 -18.06
N THR A 214 -12.36 -19.09 -18.91
CA THR A 214 -12.20 -18.98 -20.36
C THR A 214 -13.38 -18.25 -20.99
N ILE A 215 -13.13 -17.11 -21.65
CA ILE A 215 -14.11 -16.42 -22.47
C ILE A 215 -13.65 -16.40 -23.92
N GLY A 216 -14.47 -16.91 -24.83
CA GLY A 216 -14.19 -16.89 -26.27
C GLY A 216 -12.90 -17.65 -26.67
N GLY A 217 -12.49 -18.63 -25.86
CA GLY A 217 -11.27 -19.41 -26.08
C GLY A 217 -9.99 -18.73 -25.56
N GLN A 218 -10.10 -17.58 -24.86
CA GLN A 218 -8.99 -16.93 -24.18
C GLN A 218 -9.07 -17.17 -22.68
N GLN A 219 -7.94 -17.52 -22.07
CA GLN A 219 -7.84 -17.61 -20.61
C GLN A 219 -7.84 -16.20 -20.01
N MET A 220 -8.72 -15.96 -19.08
CA MET A 220 -8.84 -14.75 -18.28
C MET A 220 -8.60 -15.12 -16.82
N THR A 221 -8.15 -14.16 -16.02
CA THR A 221 -7.99 -14.35 -14.58
C THR A 221 -8.79 -13.26 -13.88
N SER A 222 -9.63 -13.65 -12.95
CA SER A 222 -10.32 -12.69 -12.09
C SER A 222 -9.43 -12.23 -10.94
N SER A 223 -9.73 -11.05 -10.41
CA SER A 223 -9.07 -10.53 -9.22
C SER A 223 -9.85 -10.95 -7.98
N ALA A 224 -9.16 -11.47 -6.97
CA ALA A 224 -9.74 -11.69 -5.67
C ALA A 224 -9.89 -10.36 -4.91
N GLN A 225 -11.07 -10.10 -4.33
CA GLN A 225 -11.32 -8.83 -3.65
C GLN A 225 -12.16 -9.02 -2.38
N GLY A 226 -11.62 -8.55 -1.24
CA GLY A 226 -12.31 -8.61 0.04
C GLY A 226 -12.47 -10.03 0.59
N GLY A 227 -11.40 -10.62 1.13
CA GLY A 227 -11.49 -11.93 1.78
C GLY A 227 -12.53 -11.94 2.88
N GLY A 228 -12.48 -10.94 3.78
CA GLY A 228 -13.51 -10.72 4.79
C GLY A 228 -14.72 -10.00 4.25
N VAL A 229 -14.55 -8.76 3.79
CA VAL A 229 -15.61 -7.87 3.32
C VAL A 229 -15.22 -7.17 2.03
N LEU A 230 -16.11 -7.13 1.06
CA LEU A 230 -16.03 -6.23 -0.08
C LEU A 230 -17.12 -5.16 0.04
N ILE A 231 -16.73 -3.89 0.02
CA ILE A 231 -17.62 -2.72 0.00
C ILE A 231 -17.67 -2.18 -1.44
N ARG A 232 -18.83 -2.26 -2.05
CA ARG A 232 -19.01 -1.83 -3.43
C ARG A 232 -20.46 -1.46 -3.68
N ALA A 233 -20.75 -0.17 -3.88
CA ALA A 233 -22.07 0.21 -4.37
C ALA A 233 -22.31 -0.44 -5.73
N CYS A 234 -23.40 -1.13 -5.88
CA CYS A 234 -23.79 -1.71 -7.15
C CYS A 234 -24.78 -0.74 -7.82
N PRO A 235 -24.52 -0.26 -9.05
CA PRO A 235 -25.56 0.46 -9.76
C PRO A 235 -26.72 -0.50 -9.95
N ALA A 236 -27.93 0.00 -9.73
CA ALA A 236 -29.15 -0.76 -9.79
C ALA A 236 -29.20 -1.65 -11.05
N ASP A 237 -28.71 -2.88 -10.95
CA ASP A 237 -29.00 -3.91 -11.93
C ASP A 237 -30.49 -4.28 -11.77
N ASN A 238 -31.33 -3.50 -12.40
CA ASN A 238 -32.71 -3.75 -12.73
C ASN A 238 -33.80 -3.50 -11.67
N TYR A 239 -33.52 -3.17 -10.40
CA TYR A 239 -34.59 -3.18 -9.39
C TYR A 239 -34.78 -1.91 -8.56
N ASP A 240 -33.81 -1.01 -8.51
CA ASP A 240 -34.00 0.22 -7.77
C ASP A 240 -33.30 1.43 -8.42
N SER A 241 -33.98 2.55 -8.46
CA SER A 241 -33.58 3.79 -9.15
C SER A 241 -32.70 4.71 -8.28
N GLY A 242 -32.18 4.21 -7.18
CA GLY A 242 -31.39 5.00 -6.24
C GLY A 242 -29.94 4.59 -6.23
N ASP A 243 -29.07 5.41 -6.79
CA ASP A 243 -27.63 5.28 -6.61
C ASP A 243 -27.27 5.64 -5.16
N VAL A 244 -27.09 4.65 -4.30
CA VAL A 244 -26.71 4.84 -2.89
C VAL A 244 -25.31 4.29 -2.66
N PRO A 245 -24.44 5.02 -1.93
CA PRO A 245 -23.13 4.51 -1.58
C PRO A 245 -23.24 3.31 -0.64
N ALA A 246 -22.35 2.35 -0.82
CA ALA A 246 -22.16 1.29 0.17
C ALA A 246 -21.42 1.82 1.39
N LYS A 247 -21.90 1.46 2.58
CA LYS A 247 -21.35 1.98 3.84
C LYS A 247 -21.13 0.91 4.87
N MET A 248 -19.92 0.87 5.45
CA MET A 248 -19.60 0.05 6.61
C MET A 248 -19.17 0.92 7.79
N THR A 249 -19.76 0.66 8.96
CA THR A 249 -19.32 1.25 10.24
C THR A 249 -18.91 0.13 11.18
N MET A 250 -17.64 0.15 11.61
CA MET A 250 -17.07 -0.78 12.57
C MET A 250 -16.84 -0.06 13.89
N ASN A 251 -17.71 -0.32 14.88
CA ASN A 251 -17.62 0.22 16.22
C ASN A 251 -16.82 -0.70 17.15
N GLY A 252 -16.72 -1.99 16.80
CA GLY A 252 -16.02 -3.01 17.54
C GLY A 252 -15.93 -4.32 16.75
N GLY A 253 -15.48 -5.39 17.40
CA GLY A 253 -15.34 -6.70 16.77
C GLY A 253 -13.98 -6.89 16.07
N VAL A 254 -13.86 -8.00 15.33
CA VAL A 254 -12.59 -8.41 14.73
C VAL A 254 -12.80 -8.91 13.29
N ILE A 255 -12.02 -8.40 12.34
CA ILE A 255 -11.92 -8.90 10.97
C ILE A 255 -10.53 -9.50 10.81
N SER A 256 -10.39 -10.83 10.89
CA SER A 256 -9.06 -11.42 10.99
C SER A 256 -8.88 -12.75 10.26
N GLY A 257 -7.62 -13.00 9.82
CA GLY A 257 -7.28 -14.26 9.18
C GLY A 257 -8.04 -14.51 7.88
N ASN A 258 -8.54 -13.45 7.24
CA ASN A 258 -9.19 -13.57 5.94
C ASN A 258 -8.13 -13.40 4.83
N GLU A 259 -8.42 -14.01 3.69
CA GLU A 259 -7.47 -14.04 2.57
C GLU A 259 -8.11 -13.57 1.26
N ALA A 260 -7.41 -12.72 0.53
CA ALA A 260 -7.67 -12.51 -0.89
C ALA A 260 -6.58 -13.23 -1.68
N ALA A 261 -6.96 -14.34 -2.35
CA ALA A 261 -6.05 -15.25 -3.03
C ALA A 261 -6.25 -15.23 -4.54
N SER A 262 -5.22 -14.88 -5.30
CA SER A 262 -5.21 -14.96 -6.76
C SER A 262 -3.78 -15.15 -7.26
N ALA A 263 -3.66 -15.74 -8.44
CA ALA A 263 -2.37 -15.88 -9.13
C ALA A 263 -1.84 -14.54 -9.66
N VAL A 264 -2.73 -13.59 -9.94
CA VAL A 264 -2.38 -12.34 -10.64
C VAL A 264 -2.60 -11.12 -9.76
N ASN A 265 -3.80 -10.93 -9.21
CA ASN A 265 -4.15 -9.77 -8.38
C ASN A 265 -5.13 -10.12 -7.26
N ALA A 266 -4.80 -9.69 -6.07
CA ALA A 266 -5.63 -9.85 -4.89
C ALA A 266 -5.56 -8.59 -4.02
N PHE A 267 -6.72 -8.08 -3.63
CA PHE A 267 -6.87 -6.83 -2.92
C PHE A 267 -7.74 -7.00 -1.67
N GLY A 268 -7.30 -6.46 -0.53
CA GLY A 268 -8.07 -6.44 0.70
C GLY A 268 -8.34 -7.83 1.28
N GLY A 269 -7.36 -8.41 1.96
CA GLY A 269 -7.59 -9.67 2.69
C GLY A 269 -8.68 -9.50 3.74
N GLY A 270 -8.61 -8.41 4.53
CA GLY A 270 -9.65 -8.03 5.48
C GLY A 270 -10.83 -7.35 4.79
N VAL A 271 -10.60 -6.13 4.29
CA VAL A 271 -11.61 -5.29 3.64
C VAL A 271 -11.10 -4.79 2.30
N ALA A 272 -11.90 -4.92 1.26
CA ALA A 272 -11.69 -4.24 0.00
C ALA A 272 -12.79 -3.21 -0.25
N MET A 273 -12.43 -2.08 -0.84
CA MET A 273 -13.36 -1.09 -1.37
C MET A 273 -13.16 -0.95 -2.87
N LEU A 274 -14.22 -0.98 -3.62
CA LEU A 274 -14.18 -0.90 -5.07
C LEU A 274 -14.99 0.28 -5.57
N GLY A 275 -14.41 1.08 -6.45
CA GLY A 275 -15.17 2.09 -7.17
C GLY A 275 -16.32 1.47 -7.97
N THR A 276 -17.35 2.23 -8.20
CA THR A 276 -18.58 1.76 -8.87
C THR A 276 -18.71 2.35 -10.25
N PRO A 277 -19.03 1.58 -11.29
CA PRO A 277 -19.36 2.15 -12.58
C PRO A 277 -20.70 2.89 -12.51
N GLN A 278 -20.72 4.15 -12.95
CA GLN A 278 -21.91 4.99 -12.88
C GLN A 278 -22.36 5.58 -14.21
N ASN A 279 -23.67 5.76 -14.30
CA ASN A 279 -24.32 6.46 -15.42
C ASN A 279 -24.55 7.96 -15.15
N GLY A 280 -23.73 8.60 -14.28
CA GLY A 280 -23.92 10.03 -14.06
C GLY A 280 -23.15 10.68 -12.92
N GLU A 281 -23.35 10.30 -11.67
CA GLU A 281 -22.69 10.95 -10.52
C GLU A 281 -21.81 9.97 -9.75
N ALA A 282 -20.64 10.45 -9.26
CA ALA A 282 -19.72 9.64 -8.50
C ALA A 282 -20.26 9.39 -7.09
N LEU A 283 -20.45 8.13 -6.70
CA LEU A 283 -20.77 7.74 -5.33
C LEU A 283 -19.49 7.60 -4.51
N THR A 284 -19.57 7.99 -3.25
CA THR A 284 -18.49 7.81 -2.30
C THR A 284 -18.79 6.64 -1.37
N ASN A 285 -18.15 5.49 -1.61
CA ASN A 285 -18.23 4.38 -0.65
C ASN A 285 -17.52 4.76 0.65
N GLU A 286 -18.08 4.36 1.80
CA GLU A 286 -17.58 4.78 3.10
C GLU A 286 -17.24 3.59 4.00
N LEU A 287 -16.04 3.64 4.61
CA LEU A 287 -15.63 2.77 5.70
C LEU A 287 -15.27 3.65 6.92
N VAL A 288 -15.98 3.46 8.02
CA VAL A 288 -15.70 4.15 9.28
C VAL A 288 -15.30 3.12 10.32
N VAL A 289 -14.07 3.23 10.86
CA VAL A 289 -13.55 2.34 11.91
C VAL A 289 -13.31 3.18 13.17
N THR A 290 -14.21 3.06 14.15
CA THR A 290 -14.12 3.79 15.42
C THR A 290 -13.54 2.94 16.54
N GLY A 291 -13.55 1.61 16.35
CA GLY A 291 -13.00 0.62 17.28
C GLY A 291 -12.92 -0.74 16.63
N GLY A 292 -12.46 -1.72 17.41
CA GLY A 292 -12.22 -3.08 16.90
C GLY A 292 -10.89 -3.23 16.17
N GLU A 293 -10.72 -4.39 15.52
CA GLU A 293 -9.44 -4.78 14.97
C GLU A 293 -9.58 -5.44 13.59
N ILE A 294 -8.77 -4.97 12.61
CA ILE A 294 -8.59 -5.59 11.30
C ILE A 294 -7.18 -6.17 11.29
N SER A 295 -7.05 -7.49 11.50
CA SER A 295 -5.73 -8.05 11.78
C SER A 295 -5.46 -9.43 11.17
N GLY A 296 -4.17 -9.73 10.90
CA GLY A 296 -3.75 -11.04 10.43
C GLY A 296 -4.33 -11.45 9.07
N ASN A 297 -4.83 -10.49 8.30
CA ASN A 297 -5.38 -10.75 6.98
C ASN A 297 -4.26 -10.77 5.92
N THR A 298 -4.48 -11.50 4.82
CA THR A 298 -3.48 -11.69 3.77
C THR A 298 -4.02 -11.35 2.39
N ALA A 299 -3.19 -10.69 1.57
CA ALA A 299 -3.49 -10.39 0.17
C ALA A 299 -2.19 -10.21 -0.63
N ILE A 300 -2.30 -9.95 -1.93
CA ILE A 300 -1.17 -9.44 -2.69
C ILE A 300 -0.97 -7.95 -2.37
N ASN A 301 -2.06 -7.18 -2.34
CA ASN A 301 -2.04 -5.74 -2.16
C ASN A 301 -3.08 -5.30 -1.12
N GLY A 302 -2.71 -4.38 -0.23
CA GLY A 302 -3.62 -3.82 0.77
C GLY A 302 -4.22 -4.90 1.69
N ALA A 303 -3.39 -5.66 2.41
CA ALA A 303 -3.85 -6.87 3.10
C ALA A 303 -4.90 -6.60 4.18
N GLY A 304 -4.73 -5.56 4.99
CA GLY A 304 -5.75 -5.15 5.95
C GLY A 304 -6.94 -4.51 5.24
N ILE A 305 -6.70 -3.37 4.60
CA ILE A 305 -7.70 -2.61 3.84
C ILE A 305 -7.11 -2.25 2.47
N SER A 306 -7.89 -2.42 1.42
CA SER A 306 -7.53 -1.99 0.07
C SER A 306 -8.62 -1.16 -0.56
N VAL A 307 -8.23 -0.10 -1.27
CA VAL A 307 -9.11 0.66 -2.16
C VAL A 307 -8.60 0.53 -3.58
N TYR A 308 -9.47 0.15 -4.50
CA TYR A 308 -9.15 0.06 -5.91
C TYR A 308 -10.13 0.89 -6.74
N ALA A 309 -9.63 1.94 -7.37
CA ALA A 309 -10.38 2.85 -8.25
C ALA A 309 -9.48 3.26 -9.42
N ALA A 310 -9.10 2.29 -10.25
CA ALA A 310 -7.93 2.42 -11.12
C ALA A 310 -8.23 2.66 -12.59
N ASP A 311 -9.48 2.65 -13.05
CA ASP A 311 -9.77 2.81 -14.49
C ASP A 311 -11.11 3.52 -14.76
N ASP A 312 -11.38 3.76 -16.04
CA ASP A 312 -12.64 4.40 -16.49
C ASP A 312 -13.89 3.56 -16.21
N TYR A 313 -13.72 2.29 -15.86
CA TYR A 313 -14.81 1.38 -15.53
C TYR A 313 -15.15 1.38 -14.03
N TRP A 314 -14.12 1.43 -13.15
CA TRP A 314 -14.28 1.48 -11.70
C TRP A 314 -14.17 2.92 -11.22
N GLN A 315 -15.30 3.60 -11.17
CA GLN A 315 -15.43 5.03 -10.91
C GLN A 315 -16.00 5.26 -9.51
N GLY A 316 -15.74 6.41 -8.95
CA GLY A 316 -16.29 6.83 -7.66
C GLY A 316 -15.23 6.99 -6.59
N ASP A 317 -15.53 7.86 -5.66
CA ASP A 317 -14.66 8.17 -4.54
C ASP A 317 -14.75 7.08 -3.46
N SER A 318 -13.73 6.99 -2.63
CA SER A 318 -13.73 6.14 -1.43
C SER A 318 -13.22 6.94 -0.24
N SER A 319 -13.96 6.85 0.87
CA SER A 319 -13.62 7.51 2.13
C SER A 319 -13.43 6.48 3.24
N ILE A 320 -12.26 6.50 3.87
CA ILE A 320 -11.94 5.69 5.04
C ILE A 320 -11.67 6.64 6.21
N LYS A 321 -12.39 6.44 7.31
CA LYS A 321 -12.18 7.18 8.56
C LYS A 321 -11.73 6.23 9.66
N ILE A 322 -10.57 6.52 10.24
CA ILE A 322 -9.97 5.75 11.34
C ILE A 322 -9.89 6.67 12.55
N CYS A 323 -10.54 6.28 13.64
CA CYS A 323 -10.54 7.09 14.86
C CYS A 323 -10.70 6.22 16.10
N GLY A 324 -10.70 6.85 17.25
CA GLY A 324 -10.92 6.18 18.53
C GLY A 324 -9.86 5.13 18.85
N PHE A 325 -10.28 3.89 19.05
CA PHE A 325 -9.41 2.76 19.41
C PHE A 325 -9.27 1.73 18.26
N ALA A 326 -9.53 2.15 17.04
CA ALA A 326 -9.40 1.31 15.87
C ALA A 326 -7.97 0.77 15.73
N LYS A 327 -7.84 -0.52 15.37
CA LYS A 327 -6.54 -1.15 15.08
C LYS A 327 -6.54 -1.82 13.72
N ILE A 328 -5.50 -1.51 12.93
CA ILE A 328 -5.18 -2.20 11.68
C ILE A 328 -3.81 -2.82 11.88
N ALA A 329 -3.75 -4.10 12.26
CA ALA A 329 -2.53 -4.64 12.83
C ALA A 329 -2.16 -6.04 12.29
N GLY A 330 -0.86 -6.30 12.10
CA GLY A 330 -0.37 -7.64 11.79
C GLY A 330 -0.86 -8.21 10.45
N ASN A 331 -1.33 -7.37 9.52
CA ASN A 331 -1.75 -7.79 8.18
C ASN A 331 -0.52 -7.97 7.27
N ASN A 332 -0.61 -8.90 6.33
CA ASN A 332 0.53 -9.28 5.49
C ASN A 332 0.20 -9.17 3.99
N ALA A 333 0.75 -8.16 3.33
CA ALA A 333 0.68 -8.01 1.89
C ALA A 333 1.91 -8.60 1.21
N ARG A 334 1.70 -9.44 0.20
CA ARG A 334 2.79 -10.03 -0.58
C ARG A 334 3.58 -8.97 -1.37
N SER A 335 2.93 -7.88 -1.75
CA SER A 335 3.51 -6.79 -2.54
C SER A 335 3.51 -5.48 -1.77
N VAL A 336 2.41 -4.75 -1.72
CA VAL A 336 2.38 -3.39 -1.17
C VAL A 336 1.18 -3.16 -0.26
N GLY A 337 1.32 -2.22 0.70
CA GLY A 337 0.24 -1.83 1.61
C GLY A 337 -0.13 -2.94 2.60
N GLY A 338 0.76 -3.25 3.55
CA GLY A 338 0.47 -4.28 4.57
C GLY A 338 -0.79 -3.97 5.36
N GLY A 339 -0.86 -2.78 5.95
CA GLY A 339 -2.04 -2.29 6.65
C GLY A 339 -3.10 -1.77 5.67
N ILE A 340 -2.77 -0.72 4.92
CA ILE A 340 -3.68 -0.04 4.00
C ILE A 340 -2.98 0.15 2.65
N GLY A 341 -3.68 -0.15 1.55
CA GLY A 341 -3.24 0.12 0.19
C GLY A 341 -4.29 0.89 -0.60
N LEU A 342 -3.92 2.07 -1.13
CA LEU A 342 -4.74 2.84 -2.05
C LEU A 342 -4.19 2.70 -3.46
N PHE A 343 -5.06 2.39 -4.42
CA PHE A 343 -4.71 2.09 -5.81
C PHE A 343 -5.56 2.94 -6.75
N GLY A 344 -5.31 4.24 -6.73
CA GLY A 344 -5.92 5.22 -7.62
C GLY A 344 -5.39 5.12 -9.05
N SER A 345 -6.10 5.75 -9.99
CA SER A 345 -5.66 5.87 -11.38
C SER A 345 -4.89 7.17 -11.62
N ASN A 346 -4.02 7.16 -12.63
CA ASN A 346 -3.29 8.35 -13.05
C ASN A 346 -4.20 9.47 -13.64
N ALA A 347 -5.49 9.22 -13.79
CA ALA A 347 -6.42 10.15 -14.43
C ALA A 347 -7.01 11.21 -13.49
N GLN A 348 -6.65 11.23 -12.21
CA GLN A 348 -7.14 12.19 -11.17
C GLN A 348 -8.67 12.35 -11.11
N LYS A 349 -9.42 11.38 -11.60
CA LYS A 349 -10.87 11.53 -11.72
C LYS A 349 -11.60 11.26 -10.40
N TYR A 350 -11.03 10.41 -9.55
CA TYR A 350 -11.62 9.96 -8.29
C TYR A 350 -10.63 10.06 -7.15
N ARG A 351 -11.15 10.24 -5.94
CA ARG A 351 -10.35 10.41 -4.72
C ARG A 351 -10.55 9.23 -3.79
N ASN A 352 -9.45 8.65 -3.35
CA ASN A 352 -9.39 7.65 -2.29
C ASN A 352 -8.78 8.31 -1.06
N VAL A 353 -9.58 8.64 -0.07
CA VAL A 353 -9.13 9.41 1.08
C VAL A 353 -9.17 8.59 2.35
N VAL A 354 -8.05 8.54 3.05
CA VAL A 354 -7.96 8.02 4.42
C VAL A 354 -7.76 9.19 5.38
N GLU A 355 -8.68 9.36 6.30
CA GLU A 355 -8.60 10.31 7.41
C GLU A 355 -8.39 9.56 8.72
N MET A 356 -7.24 9.75 9.36
CA MET A 356 -6.90 9.14 10.64
C MET A 356 -6.84 10.23 11.73
N SER A 357 -7.77 10.16 12.67
CA SER A 357 -7.85 11.08 13.81
C SER A 357 -7.71 10.36 15.15
N GLY A 358 -7.12 9.19 15.15
CA GLY A 358 -6.85 8.31 16.27
C GLY A 358 -6.65 6.89 15.80
N GLY A 359 -6.46 5.95 16.72
CA GLY A 359 -6.24 4.55 16.40
C GLY A 359 -4.78 4.22 16.03
N GLU A 360 -4.57 3.01 15.52
CA GLU A 360 -3.24 2.45 15.32
C GLU A 360 -3.17 1.62 14.01
N ILE A 361 -2.12 1.87 13.22
CA ILE A 361 -1.73 1.04 12.07
C ILE A 361 -0.38 0.43 12.42
N SER A 362 -0.35 -0.85 12.86
CA SER A 362 0.87 -1.37 13.48
C SER A 362 1.20 -2.82 13.12
N GLY A 363 2.50 -3.15 13.12
CA GLY A 363 2.98 -4.51 12.92
C GLY A 363 2.57 -5.14 11.58
N ASN A 364 2.15 -4.33 10.60
CA ASN A 364 1.79 -4.82 9.29
C ASN A 364 3.03 -5.01 8.42
N THR A 365 2.97 -5.98 7.49
CA THR A 365 4.10 -6.30 6.63
C THR A 365 3.75 -6.19 5.16
N ALA A 366 4.70 -5.73 4.35
CA ALA A 366 4.58 -5.72 2.89
C ALA A 366 5.87 -6.24 2.25
N GLY A 367 5.75 -7.04 1.20
CA GLY A 367 6.91 -7.61 0.49
C GLY A 367 7.74 -6.57 -0.28
N ASN A 368 7.18 -5.40 -0.59
CA ASN A 368 7.89 -4.36 -1.33
C ASN A 368 7.80 -3.00 -0.62
N LYS A 369 6.64 -2.31 -0.60
CA LYS A 369 6.52 -0.95 -0.10
C LYS A 369 5.33 -0.75 0.81
N GLY A 370 5.47 0.19 1.77
CA GLY A 370 4.37 0.64 2.61
C GLY A 370 3.88 -0.47 3.53
N GLY A 371 4.71 -0.87 4.50
CA GLY A 371 4.29 -1.86 5.52
C GLY A 371 3.02 -1.43 6.22
N GLY A 372 2.95 -0.15 6.64
CA GLY A 372 1.74 0.45 7.19
C GLY A 372 0.78 0.92 6.09
N VAL A 373 1.18 1.91 5.30
CA VAL A 373 0.33 2.58 4.30
C VAL A 373 1.05 2.71 2.96
N TYR A 374 0.33 2.43 1.88
CA TYR A 374 0.80 2.58 0.51
C TYR A 374 -0.18 3.43 -0.30
N LEU A 375 0.32 4.49 -0.92
CA LEU A 375 -0.41 5.38 -1.81
C LEU A 375 0.18 5.28 -3.21
N GLN A 376 -0.62 4.89 -4.21
CA GLN A 376 -0.11 4.57 -5.54
C GLN A 376 0.03 5.79 -6.46
N ALA A 377 -1.01 6.63 -6.54
CA ALA A 377 -1.12 7.63 -7.59
C ALA A 377 -1.98 8.83 -7.18
N ALA A 378 -2.22 9.71 -8.12
CA ALA A 378 -3.12 10.85 -7.93
C ALA A 378 -4.51 10.42 -7.46
N GLY A 379 -5.07 11.21 -6.58
CA GLY A 379 -6.33 10.89 -5.91
C GLY A 379 -6.20 10.00 -4.68
N ASP A 380 -5.03 9.37 -4.46
CA ASP A 380 -4.76 8.65 -3.23
C ASP A 380 -4.23 9.62 -2.16
N GLU A 381 -4.98 9.77 -1.10
CA GLU A 381 -4.71 10.75 -0.05
C GLU A 381 -4.78 10.11 1.34
N PHE A 382 -3.79 10.39 2.19
CA PHE A 382 -3.74 9.95 3.58
C PHE A 382 -3.51 11.16 4.49
N TYR A 383 -4.45 11.46 5.37
CA TYR A 383 -4.32 12.54 6.34
C TYR A 383 -4.39 11.99 7.76
N MET A 384 -3.37 12.27 8.56
CA MET A 384 -3.31 11.89 9.96
C MET A 384 -3.26 13.14 10.83
N THR A 385 -4.27 13.35 11.68
CA THR A 385 -4.34 14.45 12.65
C THR A 385 -4.04 13.97 14.06
N ASP A 386 -4.17 12.66 14.31
CA ASP A 386 -3.80 11.97 15.55
C ASP A 386 -3.71 10.46 15.27
N GLY A 387 -3.14 9.69 16.20
CA GLY A 387 -2.95 8.24 16.07
C GLY A 387 -1.50 7.84 15.86
N VAL A 388 -1.30 6.56 15.54
CA VAL A 388 0.04 5.97 15.48
C VAL A 388 0.19 5.05 14.26
N VAL A 389 1.27 5.23 13.49
CA VAL A 389 1.73 4.29 12.46
C VAL A 389 3.06 3.69 12.91
N ALA A 390 3.07 2.47 13.47
CA ALA A 390 4.23 1.98 14.16
C ALA A 390 4.55 0.50 13.95
N GLY A 391 5.84 0.13 14.00
CA GLY A 391 6.29 -1.26 13.96
C GLY A 391 5.95 -1.98 12.65
N ASN A 392 5.63 -1.24 11.59
CA ASN A 392 5.33 -1.83 10.30
C ASN A 392 6.62 -2.10 9.52
N GLU A 393 6.57 -3.10 8.65
CA GLU A 393 7.75 -3.61 7.97
C GLU A 393 7.51 -3.77 6.46
N ALA A 394 8.49 -3.35 5.65
CA ALA A 394 8.52 -3.60 4.22
C ALA A 394 9.95 -3.69 3.70
N GLN A 395 10.15 -3.98 2.42
CA GLN A 395 11.48 -3.79 1.83
C GLN A 395 11.85 -2.31 1.73
N ARG A 396 10.86 -1.44 1.45
CA ARG A 396 11.03 0.02 1.42
C ARG A 396 9.83 0.67 2.07
N ALA A 397 10.01 1.77 2.78
CA ALA A 397 8.97 2.44 3.52
C ALA A 397 8.21 1.50 4.47
N GLY A 398 8.84 1.15 5.58
CA GLY A 398 8.18 0.36 6.61
C GLY A 398 6.87 1.00 7.07
N GLY A 399 6.87 2.32 7.29
CA GLY A 399 5.67 3.07 7.68
C GLY A 399 4.78 3.44 6.48
N ILE A 400 5.10 4.51 5.77
CA ILE A 400 4.26 5.10 4.73
C ILE A 400 5.03 5.24 3.42
N SER A 401 4.48 4.73 2.32
CA SER A 401 4.99 4.95 0.97
C SER A 401 4.06 5.84 0.17
N ILE A 402 4.59 6.95 -0.30
CA ILE A 402 3.87 7.94 -1.11
C ILE A 402 4.47 7.91 -2.50
N ASN A 403 3.80 7.29 -3.46
CA ASN A 403 4.36 7.18 -4.80
C ASN A 403 4.11 8.43 -5.64
N ALA A 404 5.03 8.61 -6.57
CA ALA A 404 4.83 9.49 -7.70
C ALA A 404 4.06 8.79 -8.81
N GLY A 405 3.15 9.48 -9.45
CA GLY A 405 2.45 8.96 -10.63
C GLY A 405 3.39 8.61 -11.79
N PHE A 406 2.91 7.78 -12.69
CA PHE A 406 3.72 7.18 -13.77
C PHE A 406 3.89 8.06 -15.01
N SER A 407 3.24 9.22 -15.13
CA SER A 407 3.32 10.08 -16.33
C SER A 407 3.35 11.55 -15.95
N GLY A 408 4.10 12.33 -16.69
CA GLY A 408 4.52 13.74 -16.46
C GLY A 408 3.44 14.83 -16.27
N GLU A 409 2.20 14.46 -15.98
CA GLU A 409 1.16 15.36 -15.50
C GLU A 409 1.00 15.20 -13.98
N ARG A 410 0.45 16.19 -13.28
CA ARG A 410 0.27 16.18 -11.81
C ARG A 410 -0.55 14.96 -11.38
N THR A 411 0.14 13.89 -10.97
CA THR A 411 -0.46 12.61 -10.66
C THR A 411 0.08 12.02 -9.35
N ASP A 412 0.59 12.89 -8.48
CA ASP A 412 1.25 12.46 -7.24
C ASP A 412 0.23 12.16 -6.14
N ALA A 413 0.46 11.08 -5.40
CA ALA A 413 -0.25 10.81 -4.17
C ALA A 413 0.10 11.83 -3.09
N ILE A 414 -0.79 12.02 -2.12
CA ILE A 414 -0.62 13.02 -1.06
C ILE A 414 -0.68 12.33 0.32
N ALA A 415 0.27 12.66 1.19
CA ALA A 415 0.15 12.40 2.61
C ALA A 415 0.26 13.69 3.41
N GLY A 416 -0.62 13.87 4.41
CA GLY A 416 -0.61 14.95 5.36
C GLY A 416 -0.46 14.43 6.78
N LEU A 417 0.71 14.59 7.37
CA LEU A 417 0.93 14.31 8.79
C LEU A 417 0.74 15.60 9.57
N LEU A 418 -0.52 15.82 9.96
CA LEU A 418 -0.97 17.03 10.64
C LEU A 418 -1.03 16.83 12.17
N GLY A 419 -0.57 15.68 12.67
CA GLY A 419 -0.46 15.28 14.05
C GLY A 419 -0.23 13.79 14.18
N GLY A 420 -0.14 13.28 15.41
CA GLY A 420 0.14 11.87 15.68
C GLY A 420 1.61 11.48 15.49
N SER A 421 1.91 10.18 15.42
CA SER A 421 3.28 9.69 15.34
C SER A 421 3.48 8.56 14.31
N VAL A 422 4.59 8.63 13.59
CA VAL A 422 5.13 7.56 12.74
C VAL A 422 6.45 7.12 13.34
N ARG A 423 6.54 5.88 13.86
CA ARG A 423 7.71 5.43 14.62
C ARG A 423 7.96 3.93 14.53
N ASP A 424 9.14 3.48 14.87
CA ASP A 424 9.52 2.06 14.97
C ASP A 424 9.28 1.24 13.68
N ASN A 425 9.11 1.90 12.53
CA ASN A 425 8.87 1.23 11.26
C ASN A 425 10.19 0.79 10.63
N VAL A 426 10.20 -0.31 9.89
CA VAL A 426 11.42 -0.95 9.39
C VAL A 426 11.38 -1.17 7.88
N ALA A 427 12.39 -0.66 7.17
CA ALA A 427 12.66 -0.99 5.77
C ALA A 427 13.80 -2.02 5.69
N LYS A 428 13.53 -3.25 5.22
CA LYS A 428 14.51 -4.37 5.23
C LYS A 428 15.35 -4.52 3.96
N GLY A 429 14.96 -3.90 2.87
CA GLY A 429 15.56 -4.09 1.55
C GLY A 429 15.93 -2.78 0.85
N GLY A 430 16.19 -1.71 1.60
CA GLY A 430 16.61 -0.43 1.06
C GLY A 430 17.92 -0.55 0.27
N TYR A 431 18.14 0.38 -0.65
CA TYR A 431 19.43 0.46 -1.32
C TYR A 431 20.54 0.69 -0.29
N PRO A 432 21.65 -0.05 -0.35
CA PRO A 432 22.74 0.14 0.60
C PRO A 432 23.30 1.56 0.50
N THR A 433 23.55 2.18 1.64
CA THR A 433 24.12 3.53 1.72
C THR A 433 25.62 3.54 1.48
N VAL A 434 26.27 2.38 1.63
CA VAL A 434 27.72 2.18 1.49
C VAL A 434 28.02 0.79 0.94
N ASP A 435 29.16 0.63 0.30
CA ASP A 435 29.61 -0.66 -0.25
C ASP A 435 29.86 -1.74 0.80
N ASP A 436 30.19 -1.34 2.04
CA ASP A 436 30.39 -2.28 3.14
C ASP A 436 29.07 -2.84 3.67
N ALA A 437 28.87 -4.13 3.50
CA ALA A 437 27.68 -4.84 3.94
C ALA A 437 27.43 -4.77 5.46
N SER A 438 28.48 -4.51 6.27
CA SER A 438 28.36 -4.39 7.72
C SER A 438 27.88 -3.02 8.19
N GLU A 439 28.01 -2.00 7.34
CA GLU A 439 27.58 -0.62 7.60
C GLU A 439 26.31 -0.22 6.85
N ARG A 440 25.65 -1.17 6.16
CA ARG A 440 24.41 -0.90 5.41
C ARG A 440 23.29 -0.50 6.35
N THR A 441 22.88 0.74 6.26
CA THR A 441 21.63 1.23 6.86
C THR A 441 20.52 1.20 5.82
N TYR A 442 19.37 0.67 6.20
CA TYR A 442 18.21 0.66 5.33
C TYR A 442 17.51 2.02 5.43
N LEU A 443 17.31 2.68 4.28
CA LEU A 443 16.71 4.01 4.20
C LEU A 443 15.20 3.93 4.01
N GLY A 444 14.47 4.97 4.45
CA GLY A 444 13.03 5.07 4.32
C GLY A 444 12.29 4.18 5.31
N ASN A 445 12.83 4.05 6.51
CA ASN A 445 12.17 3.27 7.56
C ASN A 445 10.81 3.82 7.92
N ALA A 446 10.70 5.13 8.12
CA ALA A 446 9.44 5.77 8.43
C ALA A 446 8.63 6.05 7.16
N ILE A 447 9.18 6.80 6.22
CA ILE A 447 8.45 7.28 5.04
C ILE A 447 9.33 7.22 3.79
N GLU A 448 8.79 6.76 2.67
CA GLU A 448 9.34 6.98 1.32
C GLU A 448 8.46 8.02 0.61
N GLN A 449 9.03 9.20 0.37
CA GLN A 449 8.32 10.33 -0.23
C GLN A 449 8.64 10.40 -1.73
N GLY A 450 7.73 9.93 -2.54
CA GLY A 450 7.75 10.09 -4.01
C GLY A 450 6.68 11.06 -4.51
N GLY A 451 5.63 11.27 -3.73
CA GLY A 451 4.57 12.24 -3.97
C GLY A 451 4.68 13.47 -3.06
N THR A 452 3.56 14.09 -2.74
CA THR A 452 3.50 15.28 -1.87
C THR A 452 3.36 14.87 -0.40
N LEU A 453 4.18 15.43 0.49
CA LEU A 453 4.14 15.21 1.92
C LEU A 453 4.00 16.53 2.68
N TYR A 454 2.95 16.67 3.48
CA TYR A 454 2.78 17.77 4.43
C TYR A 454 3.13 17.30 5.84
N LEU A 455 3.92 18.09 6.57
CA LEU A 455 4.31 17.84 7.95
C LEU A 455 3.92 19.04 8.82
N ASP A 456 3.12 18.83 9.87
CA ASP A 456 2.90 19.86 10.89
C ASP A 456 4.07 19.85 11.88
N GLY A 457 4.92 20.87 11.81
CA GLY A 457 6.13 20.98 12.64
C GLY A 457 5.86 21.02 14.16
N THR A 458 4.64 21.29 14.56
CA THR A 458 4.27 21.37 15.99
C THR A 458 3.67 20.06 16.52
N ARG A 459 3.03 19.25 15.67
CA ARG A 459 2.17 18.14 16.08
C ARG A 459 2.55 16.77 15.52
N ALA A 460 3.15 16.73 14.34
CA ALA A 460 3.55 15.48 13.71
C ALA A 460 4.92 15.03 14.23
N VAL A 461 5.00 13.81 14.74
CA VAL A 461 6.25 13.19 15.18
C VAL A 461 6.61 12.08 14.21
N VAL A 462 7.82 12.13 13.63
CA VAL A 462 8.37 11.09 12.76
C VAL A 462 9.69 10.63 13.35
N GLU A 463 9.73 9.41 13.85
CA GLU A 463 10.94 8.73 14.31
C GLU A 463 11.43 7.79 13.21
N GLY A 464 12.66 7.98 12.78
CA GLY A 464 13.23 7.35 11.59
C GLY A 464 13.28 8.32 10.41
N ASP A 465 13.84 7.83 9.31
CA ASP A 465 14.12 8.68 8.17
C ASP A 465 12.97 8.83 7.19
N ILE A 466 12.90 10.01 6.59
CA ILE A 466 12.06 10.30 5.43
C ILE A 466 12.96 10.23 4.20
N ARG A 467 12.80 9.18 3.41
CA ARG A 467 13.54 9.02 2.18
C ARG A 467 12.91 9.81 1.06
N LEU A 468 13.67 10.74 0.51
CA LEU A 468 13.28 11.47 -0.69
C LEU A 468 13.49 10.57 -1.92
N ALA A 469 12.39 10.17 -2.55
CA ALA A 469 12.44 9.35 -3.76
C ALA A 469 12.43 10.27 -4.99
N CYS A 470 13.55 10.24 -5.75
CA CYS A 470 13.68 10.97 -7.00
C CYS A 470 13.41 10.09 -8.21
N THR A 471 12.80 10.67 -9.24
CA THR A 471 12.81 10.12 -10.59
C THR A 471 13.64 11.03 -11.47
N LEU A 472 14.70 10.48 -12.07
CA LEU A 472 15.55 11.19 -13.03
C LEU A 472 15.11 10.79 -14.45
N ASP A 473 15.20 11.73 -15.41
CA ASP A 473 15.05 11.39 -16.82
C ASP A 473 16.27 10.60 -17.35
N ALA A 474 16.18 10.14 -18.59
CA ALA A 474 17.28 9.40 -19.23
C ALA A 474 18.59 10.23 -19.36
N SER A 475 18.53 11.54 -19.13
CA SER A 475 19.66 12.45 -19.13
C SER A 475 20.17 12.78 -17.73
N GLY A 476 19.54 12.21 -16.70
CA GLY A 476 19.89 12.43 -15.30
C GLY A 476 19.36 13.75 -14.71
N ASN A 477 18.34 14.38 -15.35
CA ASN A 477 17.69 15.55 -14.79
C ASN A 477 16.47 15.15 -13.97
N ALA A 478 16.13 15.92 -12.93
CA ALA A 478 14.92 15.70 -12.17
C ALA A 478 13.68 15.89 -13.05
N ILE A 479 12.83 14.86 -13.17
CA ILE A 479 11.64 14.88 -14.03
C ILE A 479 10.54 15.77 -13.44
N SER A 480 10.49 15.95 -12.13
CA SER A 480 9.43 16.71 -11.48
C SER A 480 9.95 17.50 -10.29
N THR A 481 9.69 18.79 -10.32
CA THR A 481 9.93 19.75 -9.22
C THR A 481 8.73 19.85 -8.27
N ASN A 482 7.64 19.13 -8.53
CA ASN A 482 6.39 19.25 -7.76
C ASN A 482 6.31 18.27 -6.57
N ARG A 483 7.34 17.48 -6.32
CA ARG A 483 7.42 16.55 -5.22
C ARG A 483 8.02 17.23 -4.02
N VAL A 484 7.15 17.79 -3.19
CA VAL A 484 7.55 18.70 -2.13
C VAL A 484 7.22 18.11 -0.78
N VAL A 485 8.19 18.17 0.15
CA VAL A 485 7.92 18.07 1.58
C VAL A 485 7.61 19.47 2.09
N THR A 486 6.38 19.69 2.52
CA THR A 486 5.93 21.00 3.02
C THR A 486 5.84 20.99 4.52
N LEU A 487 6.63 21.84 5.19
CA LEU A 487 6.50 22.06 6.63
C LEU A 487 5.43 23.14 6.87
N VAL A 488 4.27 22.72 7.37
CA VAL A 488 3.22 23.64 7.82
C VAL A 488 3.49 24.04 9.25
N ASN A 489 3.01 25.23 9.66
CA ASN A 489 3.28 25.84 10.97
C ASN A 489 4.79 25.92 11.29
N ALA A 490 5.59 26.22 10.28
CA ALA A 490 7.06 26.22 10.37
C ALA A 490 7.60 27.20 11.44
N SER A 491 6.94 28.37 11.63
CA SER A 491 7.32 29.36 12.64
C SER A 491 7.27 28.87 14.08
N ASP A 492 6.41 27.89 14.34
CA ASP A 492 6.17 27.32 15.68
C ASP A 492 6.67 25.88 15.77
N ALA A 493 7.40 25.40 14.77
CA ALA A 493 7.88 24.03 14.71
C ALA A 493 8.79 23.69 15.90
N MET A 494 8.50 22.56 16.54
CA MET A 494 9.28 22.01 17.66
C MET A 494 9.92 20.67 17.31
N ASN A 495 9.42 19.99 16.29
CA ASN A 495 9.90 18.69 15.85
C ASN A 495 10.99 18.82 14.79
N SER A 496 11.88 17.84 14.74
CA SER A 496 12.92 17.72 13.73
C SER A 496 12.74 16.44 12.93
N TYR A 497 13.12 16.49 11.66
CA TYR A 497 12.92 15.40 10.71
C TYR A 497 14.24 15.02 10.05
N GLU A 498 14.54 13.73 10.03
CA GLU A 498 15.71 13.20 9.34
C GLU A 498 15.37 12.91 7.87
N LEU A 499 16.10 13.54 6.96
CA LEU A 499 15.95 13.31 5.52
C LEU A 499 17.06 12.40 5.01
N THR A 500 16.74 11.50 4.11
CA THR A 500 17.70 10.68 3.39
C THR A 500 17.40 10.72 1.89
N SER A 501 18.43 10.50 1.08
CA SER A 501 18.30 10.55 -0.37
C SER A 501 18.97 9.34 -1.02
N TYR A 502 18.54 9.02 -2.24
CA TYR A 502 19.17 7.99 -3.04
C TYR A 502 20.45 8.51 -3.68
N GLU A 503 21.58 7.84 -3.46
CA GLU A 503 22.80 8.05 -4.23
C GLU A 503 22.78 7.12 -5.46
N SER A 504 22.84 7.71 -6.64
CA SER A 504 23.14 6.97 -7.85
C SER A 504 24.67 6.99 -8.04
N GLU A 505 25.34 5.88 -7.85
CA GLU A 505 26.78 5.73 -8.09
C GLU A 505 27.18 5.89 -9.56
N SER A 506 26.24 5.92 -10.49
CA SER A 506 26.50 5.76 -11.91
C SER A 506 26.34 7.01 -12.77
N LEU A 507 26.15 8.18 -12.18
CA LEU A 507 26.08 9.41 -12.98
C LEU A 507 27.47 10.00 -13.16
N ASP A 508 28.19 9.55 -14.19
CA ASP A 508 29.47 10.06 -14.69
C ASP A 508 29.75 11.51 -14.28
N GLY A 509 30.27 11.70 -13.05
CA GLY A 509 30.82 12.96 -12.59
C GLY A 509 29.93 14.20 -12.63
N ARG A 510 28.63 14.08 -12.72
CA ARG A 510 27.69 15.21 -12.69
C ARG A 510 27.22 15.46 -11.26
N ASP A 511 27.10 16.76 -10.91
CA ASP A 511 26.49 17.20 -9.66
C ASP A 511 25.05 16.69 -9.60
N VAL A 512 24.80 15.71 -8.76
CA VAL A 512 23.45 15.21 -8.55
C VAL A 512 22.73 16.21 -7.66
N VAL A 513 21.86 17.01 -8.25
CA VAL A 513 20.82 17.70 -7.49
C VAL A 513 19.97 16.62 -6.86
N VAL A 514 19.98 16.50 -5.54
CA VAL A 514 19.03 15.64 -4.84
C VAL A 514 17.66 16.29 -4.99
N PRO A 515 16.76 15.74 -5.78
CA PRO A 515 15.48 16.38 -6.02
C PRO A 515 14.54 16.06 -4.86
N GLY A 516 14.63 16.87 -3.87
CA GLY A 516 13.66 17.00 -2.80
C GLY A 516 13.47 18.49 -2.59
N ALA A 517 12.29 19.00 -2.85
CA ALA A 517 12.00 20.37 -2.54
C ALA A 517 11.35 20.45 -1.16
N LEU A 518 11.86 21.35 -0.32
CA LEU A 518 11.24 21.72 0.94
C LEU A 518 10.47 23.03 0.72
N SER A 519 9.23 23.07 1.15
CA SER A 519 8.39 24.27 1.14
C SER A 519 7.95 24.63 2.57
N PHE A 520 7.83 25.91 2.84
CA PHE A 520 7.45 26.42 4.16
C PHE A 520 6.12 27.17 4.05
N GLY A 521 5.07 26.43 3.71
CA GLY A 521 3.67 26.86 3.86
C GLY A 521 3.31 28.17 3.15
N GLY A 522 3.42 28.24 1.83
CA GLY A 522 2.86 29.35 1.02
C GLY A 522 3.52 30.71 1.20
N ALA A 523 4.60 30.83 1.98
CA ALA A 523 5.35 32.07 2.14
C ALA A 523 6.49 32.14 1.13
N THR A 524 6.59 33.26 0.41
CA THR A 524 7.74 33.58 -0.41
C THR A 524 8.91 33.97 0.53
N LEU A 525 9.63 32.99 1.04
CA LEU A 525 10.76 33.23 1.94
C LEU A 525 12.04 33.54 1.14
N SER A 526 12.82 34.52 1.58
CA SER A 526 14.21 34.66 1.14
C SER A 526 15.08 33.55 1.73
N VAL A 527 16.30 33.33 1.21
CA VAL A 527 17.26 32.36 1.79
C VAL A 527 17.49 32.64 3.28
N THR A 528 17.61 33.90 3.66
CA THR A 528 17.85 34.32 5.03
C THR A 528 16.63 34.02 5.94
N ASP A 529 15.41 34.17 5.40
CA ASP A 529 14.18 33.91 6.15
C ASP A 529 13.90 32.40 6.28
N ALA A 530 14.46 31.57 5.38
CA ALA A 530 14.32 30.13 5.43
C ALA A 530 15.34 29.45 6.38
N GLU A 531 16.49 30.06 6.65
CA GLU A 531 17.53 29.51 7.52
C GLU A 531 17.03 29.00 8.88
N PRO A 532 16.15 29.71 9.64
CA PRO A 532 15.64 29.20 10.92
C PRO A 532 14.87 27.89 10.79
N TYR A 533 14.16 27.68 9.68
CA TYR A 533 13.34 26.48 9.47
C TYR A 533 14.17 25.28 9.02
N MET A 534 15.34 25.52 8.47
CA MET A 534 16.27 24.47 8.06
C MET A 534 16.80 23.66 9.24
N LEU A 535 16.81 24.23 10.44
CA LEU A 535 17.23 23.55 11.67
C LEU A 535 16.33 22.37 12.05
N HIS A 536 15.12 22.31 11.51
CA HIS A 536 14.17 21.21 11.71
C HIS A 536 14.43 20.01 10.80
N PHE A 537 15.40 20.11 9.87
CA PHE A 537 15.75 19.02 8.97
C PHE A 537 17.22 18.65 9.15
N THR A 538 17.48 17.36 9.31
CA THR A 538 18.82 16.79 9.35
C THR A 538 18.99 15.79 8.21
N HIS A 539 20.23 15.56 7.76
CA HIS A 539 20.53 14.58 6.74
C HIS A 539 21.59 13.62 7.26
N ASN A 540 21.31 12.32 7.24
CA ASN A 540 22.16 11.31 7.90
C ASN A 540 23.28 10.75 7.01
N HIS A 541 23.64 11.33 5.88
CA HIS A 541 24.67 10.79 5.03
C HIS A 541 26.05 11.37 5.40
N LYS A 542 26.98 10.53 5.85
CA LYS A 542 28.34 10.93 6.30
C LYS A 542 29.19 11.61 5.21
N ASN A 543 28.85 11.40 3.92
CA ASN A 543 29.58 11.91 2.77
C ASN A 543 28.83 13.02 2.01
N VAL A 544 27.68 13.45 2.50
CA VAL A 544 26.89 14.53 1.93
C VAL A 544 26.84 15.66 2.93
N ILE A 545 27.70 16.64 2.78
CA ILE A 545 27.46 17.95 3.38
C ILE A 545 26.32 18.56 2.56
N ALA A 546 25.11 18.35 3.04
CA ALA A 546 23.94 18.97 2.45
C ALA A 546 23.99 20.46 2.75
N ASN A 547 24.61 21.22 1.89
CA ASN A 547 24.36 22.66 1.85
C ASN A 547 22.97 22.83 1.24
N MET A 548 22.00 23.14 2.08
CA MET A 548 20.69 23.53 1.61
C MET A 548 20.84 24.90 0.94
N ARG A 549 20.68 24.95 -0.37
CA ARG A 549 20.65 26.20 -1.12
C ARG A 549 19.24 26.44 -1.63
N TYR A 550 18.80 27.65 -1.41
CA TYR A 550 17.59 28.15 -2.02
C TYR A 550 17.80 28.39 -3.51
N ILE A 551 17.02 27.71 -4.33
CA ILE A 551 16.99 28.01 -5.76
C ILE A 551 15.58 28.48 -6.12
N GLU A 552 15.54 29.61 -6.78
CA GLU A 552 14.38 30.01 -7.55
C GLU A 552 14.39 29.17 -8.84
N GLN A 553 13.82 27.97 -8.80
CA GLN A 553 13.55 27.25 -10.03
C GLN A 553 12.25 27.78 -10.61
N VAL A 554 12.33 28.24 -11.85
CA VAL A 554 11.19 28.49 -12.70
C VAL A 554 11.14 27.37 -13.74
N PRO A 555 10.47 26.23 -13.45
CA PRO A 555 10.25 25.23 -14.48
C PRO A 555 9.20 25.78 -15.44
N ASN A 556 9.53 25.85 -16.72
CA ASN A 556 8.61 26.13 -17.82
C ASN A 556 7.86 27.50 -17.80
N GLY A 557 8.37 28.52 -17.14
CA GLY A 557 7.81 29.86 -17.18
C GLY A 557 6.55 30.09 -16.33
N GLU A 558 6.15 29.16 -15.47
CA GLU A 558 5.10 29.37 -14.48
C GLU A 558 5.68 29.74 -13.12
N SER A 559 5.06 30.67 -12.40
CA SER A 559 5.47 31.07 -11.06
C SER A 559 5.05 29.99 -10.07
N HIS A 560 5.99 29.16 -9.64
CA HIS A 560 5.77 28.22 -8.55
C HIS A 560 6.33 28.76 -7.24
N ASP A 561 5.79 28.25 -6.13
CA ASP A 561 6.25 28.56 -4.79
C ASP A 561 7.77 28.30 -4.69
N LYS A 562 8.46 29.22 -4.03
CA LYS A 562 9.89 29.08 -3.83
C LYS A 562 10.18 27.84 -3.00
N CYS A 563 11.02 26.97 -3.53
CA CYS A 563 11.37 25.71 -2.90
C CYS A 563 12.83 25.72 -2.47
N LEU A 564 13.11 25.11 -1.31
CA LEU A 564 14.46 24.82 -0.86
C LEU A 564 14.90 23.51 -1.50
N VAL A 565 16.01 23.52 -2.21
CA VAL A 565 16.56 22.31 -2.85
C VAL A 565 17.79 21.86 -2.10
N LEU A 566 17.85 20.59 -1.78
CA LEU A 566 19.03 19.97 -1.19
C LEU A 566 20.07 19.75 -2.27
N TYR A 567 21.26 20.35 -2.10
CA TYR A 567 22.39 20.09 -2.96
C TYR A 567 23.43 19.25 -2.24
N ARG A 568 24.11 18.40 -3.02
CA ARG A 568 25.42 17.92 -2.67
C ARG A 568 26.44 18.98 -3.07
N GLU A 569 27.11 19.61 -2.14
CA GLU A 569 28.33 20.37 -2.43
C GLU A 569 29.46 19.36 -2.60
N ILE A 570 29.94 19.23 -3.85
CA ILE A 570 31.16 18.47 -4.10
C ILE A 570 32.30 19.30 -3.58
N GLU A 571 33.02 18.75 -2.62
CA GLU A 571 34.26 19.34 -2.15
C GLU A 571 35.25 19.30 -3.31
N LEU A 572 35.65 20.49 -3.79
CA LEU A 572 36.61 20.66 -4.86
C LEU A 572 37.96 21.03 -4.27
N TYR A 573 38.97 20.37 -4.74
CA TYR A 573 40.32 20.52 -4.27
C TYR A 573 41.16 21.29 -5.26
N SER A 574 42.31 21.80 -4.77
CA SER A 574 43.31 22.46 -5.59
C SER A 574 44.68 21.77 -5.41
N VAL A 575 45.39 21.67 -6.51
CA VAL A 575 46.76 21.23 -6.58
C VAL A 575 47.61 22.43 -7.00
N THR A 576 48.61 22.76 -6.21
CA THR A 576 49.54 23.85 -6.48
C THR A 576 50.94 23.31 -6.58
N TYR A 577 51.68 23.74 -7.58
CA TYR A 577 53.14 23.50 -7.71
C TYR A 577 53.85 24.81 -7.50
N THR A 578 54.84 24.85 -6.58
CA THR A 578 55.63 26.03 -6.25
C THR A 578 57.13 25.72 -6.30
N ASP A 579 57.96 26.72 -6.57
CA ASP A 579 59.38 26.55 -6.72
C ASP A 579 60.12 26.31 -5.41
N GLY A 580 59.52 26.62 -4.24
CA GLY A 580 60.06 26.40 -2.93
C GLY A 580 61.31 27.24 -2.61
N VAL A 581 61.51 28.39 -3.27
CA VAL A 581 62.70 29.19 -3.09
C VAL A 581 62.34 30.59 -2.58
N ASP A 582 62.74 30.88 -1.36
CA ASP A 582 62.51 32.18 -0.76
C ASP A 582 63.29 33.31 -1.46
N GLY A 583 62.58 34.30 -1.96
CA GLY A 583 63.14 35.54 -2.54
C GLY A 583 63.71 35.41 -3.95
N GLU A 584 63.47 34.30 -4.63
CA GLU A 584 63.82 34.09 -6.03
C GLU A 584 62.63 33.43 -6.74
N ASP A 585 62.13 34.03 -7.83
CA ASP A 585 61.07 33.48 -8.67
C ASP A 585 61.68 32.54 -9.73
N VAL A 586 61.81 31.27 -9.43
CA VAL A 586 62.40 30.26 -10.34
C VAL A 586 61.38 29.88 -11.42
N PHE A 587 60.14 29.74 -11.04
CA PHE A 587 58.96 29.65 -11.92
C PHE A 587 57.71 30.11 -11.18
N ALA A 588 56.72 30.56 -11.91
CA ALA A 588 55.43 30.97 -11.33
C ALA A 588 54.65 29.77 -10.77
N ASP A 589 54.00 29.96 -9.64
CA ASP A 589 53.10 28.97 -9.07
C ASP A 589 52.04 28.52 -10.08
N GLN A 590 51.91 27.21 -10.24
CA GLN A 590 50.87 26.62 -11.08
C GLN A 590 49.78 26.01 -10.21
N MET A 591 48.63 26.64 -10.18
CA MET A 591 47.47 26.16 -9.41
C MET A 591 46.37 25.66 -10.35
N THR A 592 45.97 24.41 -10.14
CA THR A 592 44.79 23.80 -10.75
C THR A 592 43.73 23.60 -9.68
N GLY A 593 42.63 24.34 -9.78
CA GLY A 593 41.48 24.24 -8.87
C GLY A 593 40.29 23.52 -9.49
N GLY A 594 39.25 23.27 -8.70
CA GLY A 594 38.07 22.61 -9.16
C GLY A 594 38.20 21.11 -9.39
N LEU A 595 39.16 20.47 -8.73
CA LEU A 595 39.48 19.05 -8.84
C LEU A 595 38.63 18.22 -7.88
N ARG A 596 38.09 17.10 -8.38
CA ARG A 596 37.32 16.14 -7.56
C ARG A 596 38.27 15.16 -6.85
N TYR A 597 37.82 14.62 -5.71
CA TYR A 597 38.44 13.50 -5.05
C TYR A 597 38.61 12.32 -6.01
N GLY A 598 39.79 11.70 -6.02
CA GLY A 598 40.10 10.53 -6.82
C GLY A 598 40.42 10.78 -8.30
N VAL A 599 40.30 12.01 -8.83
CA VAL A 599 40.77 12.31 -10.18
C VAL A 599 42.30 12.26 -10.25
N ALA A 600 42.84 11.96 -11.41
CA ALA A 600 44.28 11.97 -11.61
C ALA A 600 44.87 13.33 -11.24
N THR A 601 45.95 13.35 -10.48
CA THR A 601 46.63 14.58 -10.09
C THR A 601 47.16 15.29 -11.35
N PRO A 602 46.77 16.55 -11.61
CA PRO A 602 47.32 17.32 -12.72
C PRO A 602 48.85 17.39 -12.62
N SER A 603 49.53 17.14 -13.72
CA SER A 603 51.01 17.27 -13.76
C SER A 603 51.39 18.76 -13.85
N PHE A 604 52.60 19.07 -13.31
CA PHE A 604 53.22 20.35 -13.57
C PHE A 604 53.44 20.58 -15.08
N ASP A 605 53.06 21.74 -15.59
CA ASP A 605 53.24 22.07 -16.98
C ASP A 605 54.65 22.66 -17.20
N GLY A 606 55.46 21.93 -17.92
CA GLY A 606 56.86 22.27 -18.19
C GLY A 606 57.89 21.42 -17.44
N THR A 607 59.10 21.89 -17.40
CA THR A 607 60.22 21.23 -16.69
C THR A 607 60.79 22.24 -15.68
N PRO A 608 60.85 21.89 -14.39
CA PRO A 608 61.47 22.77 -13.40
C PRO A 608 62.98 22.94 -13.68
N VAL A 609 63.42 24.19 -13.89
CA VAL A 609 64.81 24.51 -14.18
C VAL A 609 65.27 25.65 -13.25
N ARG A 610 66.41 25.45 -12.56
CA ARG A 610 67.02 26.46 -11.72
C ARG A 610 68.56 26.52 -12.00
N GLU A 611 69.08 27.68 -12.26
CA GLU A 611 70.50 27.85 -12.58
C GLU A 611 71.36 27.37 -11.40
N GLY A 612 72.33 26.47 -11.65
CA GLY A 612 73.23 25.94 -10.66
C GLY A 612 72.64 24.85 -9.75
N TYR A 613 71.42 24.34 -10.06
CA TYR A 613 70.76 23.29 -9.32
C TYR A 613 70.15 22.25 -10.26
N THR A 614 70.02 21.05 -9.72
CA THR A 614 69.27 19.94 -10.37
C THR A 614 67.93 19.76 -9.64
N PHE A 615 66.85 19.61 -10.39
CA PHE A 615 65.53 19.30 -9.82
C PHE A 615 65.57 17.88 -9.25
N ALA A 616 65.32 17.75 -7.94
CA ALA A 616 65.35 16.49 -7.20
C ALA A 616 63.98 15.82 -7.03
N GLY A 617 62.91 16.52 -7.38
CA GLY A 617 61.54 16.03 -7.26
C GLY A 617 60.62 17.01 -6.54
N TRP A 618 59.44 16.56 -6.23
CA TRP A 618 58.40 17.30 -5.52
C TRP A 618 58.27 16.81 -4.08
N GLU A 619 58.07 17.71 -3.12
CA GLU A 619 57.72 17.39 -1.73
C GLU A 619 56.39 18.04 -1.37
N PRO A 620 55.41 17.27 -0.89
CA PRO A 620 55.42 15.80 -0.80
C PRO A 620 55.49 15.16 -2.22
N GLN A 621 55.79 13.86 -2.28
CA GLN A 621 55.77 13.13 -3.56
C GLN A 621 54.41 13.25 -4.19
N VAL A 622 54.36 13.51 -5.51
CA VAL A 622 53.10 13.68 -6.24
C VAL A 622 52.28 12.41 -6.16
N ALA A 623 51.11 12.52 -5.54
CA ALA A 623 50.12 11.43 -5.46
C ALA A 623 49.51 11.14 -6.84
N GLU A 624 49.15 9.89 -7.12
CA GLU A 624 48.53 9.51 -8.37
C GLU A 624 47.15 10.18 -8.54
N THR A 625 46.44 10.37 -7.43
CA THR A 625 45.10 10.96 -7.43
C THR A 625 44.96 12.06 -6.38
N VAL A 626 44.05 12.98 -6.63
CA VAL A 626 43.70 14.09 -5.74
C VAL A 626 42.92 13.56 -4.53
N THR A 627 43.44 13.73 -3.33
CA THR A 627 42.76 13.33 -2.07
C THR A 627 42.51 14.51 -1.13
N GLY A 628 42.88 15.72 -1.51
CA GLY A 628 42.73 16.94 -0.73
C GLY A 628 43.45 18.12 -1.41
N ASN A 629 43.38 19.31 -0.80
CA ASN A 629 44.21 20.43 -1.20
C ASN A 629 45.68 20.11 -0.90
N VAL A 630 46.52 20.26 -1.92
CA VAL A 630 47.97 19.94 -1.76
C VAL A 630 48.81 20.95 -2.51
N THR A 631 49.95 21.30 -1.91
CA THR A 631 51.01 22.08 -2.53
C THR A 631 52.26 21.20 -2.64
N TYR A 632 52.72 21.02 -3.86
CA TYR A 632 53.95 20.32 -4.18
C TYR A 632 55.04 21.34 -4.35
N VAL A 633 56.10 21.23 -3.52
CA VAL A 633 57.23 22.16 -3.47
C VAL A 633 58.40 21.52 -4.18
N ALA A 634 58.96 22.22 -5.16
CA ALA A 634 60.13 21.73 -5.88
C ALA A 634 61.35 21.59 -4.94
N GLN A 635 62.04 20.47 -5.05
CA GLN A 635 63.27 20.21 -4.32
C GLN A 635 64.46 20.38 -5.25
N TRP A 636 65.49 21.07 -4.76
CA TRP A 636 66.65 21.44 -5.55
C TRP A 636 67.96 20.93 -4.92
N GLU A 637 68.79 20.21 -5.70
CA GLU A 637 70.09 19.80 -5.35
C GLU A 637 71.15 20.70 -6.04
N ARG A 638 72.07 21.28 -5.30
CA ARG A 638 73.08 22.14 -5.87
C ARG A 638 74.01 21.31 -6.75
N VAL A 639 74.25 21.76 -7.96
CA VAL A 639 75.26 21.20 -8.84
C VAL A 639 76.61 21.72 -8.33
N ASP A 640 77.45 20.84 -7.71
CA ASP A 640 78.77 21.19 -7.33
C ASP A 640 79.58 21.46 -8.60
N ALA A 641 79.90 22.73 -8.81
CA ALA A 641 80.89 23.14 -9.82
C ALA A 641 82.20 22.53 -9.42
N GLY A 642 82.59 21.43 -10.05
CA GLY A 642 83.83 20.73 -9.78
C GLY A 642 84.99 21.69 -9.72
N ASP A 643 85.72 21.62 -8.65
CA ASP A 643 87.03 22.33 -8.40
C ASP A 643 87.96 22.13 -9.62
N PRO A 644 88.46 23.22 -10.29
CA PRO A 644 89.31 23.11 -11.47
C PRO A 644 90.79 22.82 -11.14
N GLY A 645 91.05 21.89 -10.23
CA GLY A 645 92.42 21.67 -9.76
C GLY A 645 92.78 20.22 -9.43
N ARG A 646 92.52 19.24 -10.33
CA ARG A 646 93.30 18.01 -10.28
C ARG A 646 93.27 17.25 -11.61
N PRO A 647 94.46 17.06 -12.27
CA PRO A 647 94.53 16.34 -13.53
C PRO A 647 94.47 14.83 -13.34
N GLY A 648 93.69 14.18 -14.09
CA GLY A 648 93.82 12.93 -14.75
C GLY A 648 94.14 11.65 -13.96
N LEU A 649 93.36 10.67 -14.19
CA LEU A 649 93.75 9.33 -14.65
C LEU A 649 92.46 8.50 -14.74
N GLY A 650 92.04 8.17 -15.93
CA GLY A 650 92.22 6.90 -16.58
C GLY A 650 91.06 5.93 -16.32
N ASP A 651 90.32 5.74 -17.37
CA ASP A 651 89.69 4.47 -17.79
C ASP A 651 89.04 3.55 -16.74
N SER A 652 87.76 3.31 -16.88
CA SER A 652 87.23 2.15 -17.57
C SER A 652 85.93 1.65 -16.94
N GLU A 653 85.05 1.28 -17.82
CA GLU A 653 84.09 0.21 -17.71
C GLU A 653 82.76 0.43 -17.01
N GLN A 654 81.81 0.36 -17.87
CA GLN A 654 80.41 -0.01 -17.67
C GLN A 654 80.21 -1.08 -16.58
N GLN A 655 79.28 -0.90 -15.70
CA GLN A 655 78.39 -1.98 -15.26
C GLN A 655 77.03 -1.46 -14.86
N VAL A 656 76.11 -2.00 -15.57
CA VAL A 656 74.65 -1.96 -15.26
C VAL A 656 74.45 -2.97 -14.14
N PRO A 657 73.78 -2.67 -13.07
CA PRO A 657 73.25 -3.71 -12.18
C PRO A 657 71.79 -4.07 -12.62
N ASN A 658 71.69 -5.35 -12.87
CA ASN A 658 70.42 -6.09 -13.13
C ASN A 658 69.45 -5.98 -11.95
N ALA A 659 68.19 -6.01 -12.34
CA ALA A 659 67.06 -6.30 -11.44
C ALA A 659 67.18 -7.72 -10.85
N PRO A 660 66.70 -7.97 -9.65
CA PRO A 660 66.56 -9.32 -9.15
C PRO A 660 65.27 -9.96 -9.61
N ASP A 661 65.45 -11.10 -10.25
CA ASP A 661 64.42 -12.12 -10.51
C ASP A 661 63.71 -12.56 -9.23
N ASN A 662 62.41 -12.59 -9.30
CA ASN A 662 61.60 -13.38 -8.39
C ASN A 662 61.15 -14.66 -9.11
N LYS A 663 61.69 -15.77 -8.64
CA LYS A 663 61.19 -17.10 -8.98
C LYS A 663 59.88 -17.37 -8.24
N ALA A 664 59.02 -17.91 -9.03
CA ALA A 664 57.78 -18.59 -8.67
C ALA A 664 58.02 -19.74 -7.67
N ASP A 665 57.04 -19.97 -6.84
CA ASP A 665 56.73 -21.32 -6.39
C ASP A 665 55.21 -21.58 -6.46
N ASP A 666 54.97 -22.67 -7.11
CA ASP A 666 53.65 -23.27 -7.39
C ASP A 666 53.04 -23.87 -6.12
N SER A 667 51.76 -23.67 -5.90
CA SER A 667 50.88 -24.79 -5.51
C SER A 667 49.41 -24.46 -5.69
N LYS A 668 48.87 -25.03 -6.71
CA LYS A 668 47.61 -25.76 -6.88
C LYS A 668 46.43 -25.40 -5.97
N SER A 669 45.37 -25.02 -6.62
CA SER A 669 44.11 -25.77 -6.90
C SER A 669 42.93 -25.20 -6.09
N GLN A 670 41.87 -24.85 -6.63
CA GLN A 670 40.78 -25.55 -7.30
C GLN A 670 39.62 -24.56 -7.60
N ASN A 671 39.05 -24.74 -8.75
CA ASN A 671 37.86 -24.10 -9.24
C ASN A 671 36.65 -24.32 -8.29
N HIS A 672 35.90 -23.26 -8.06
CA HIS A 672 34.45 -23.37 -7.96
C HIS A 672 33.81 -22.17 -8.67
N GLU A 673 33.22 -22.48 -9.79
CA GLU A 673 32.24 -21.61 -10.43
C GLU A 673 31.05 -21.42 -9.50
N GLY A 674 30.83 -20.22 -9.05
CA GLY A 674 29.60 -19.78 -8.40
C GLY A 674 28.98 -18.70 -9.26
N ALA A 675 27.92 -19.05 -9.97
CA ALA A 675 27.12 -18.13 -10.78
C ALA A 675 26.61 -16.96 -9.93
N MET A 676 26.86 -15.75 -10.39
CA MET A 676 26.23 -14.55 -9.85
C MET A 676 24.72 -14.59 -10.15
N PRO A 677 23.88 -14.24 -9.18
CA PRO A 677 22.47 -14.01 -9.47
C PRO A 677 22.34 -12.69 -10.24
N GLN A 678 21.70 -12.78 -11.39
CA GLN A 678 21.30 -11.62 -12.17
C GLN A 678 20.35 -10.75 -11.35
N THR A 679 20.68 -9.48 -11.25
CA THR A 679 19.81 -8.44 -10.73
C THR A 679 18.53 -8.38 -11.56
N GLY A 680 17.39 -8.67 -10.92
CA GLY A 680 16.07 -8.60 -11.56
C GLY A 680 15.76 -7.20 -12.02
N ASP A 681 15.49 -7.09 -13.30
CA ASP A 681 15.14 -5.86 -13.99
C ASP A 681 13.81 -5.31 -13.48
N SER A 682 13.81 -4.04 -13.06
CA SER A 682 12.62 -3.31 -12.59
C SER A 682 11.59 -3.05 -13.72
N SER A 683 11.93 -3.37 -14.97
CA SER A 683 11.03 -3.26 -16.13
C SER A 683 9.95 -4.34 -16.19
N ALA A 684 10.12 -5.49 -15.50
CA ALA A 684 9.13 -6.56 -15.51
C ALA A 684 7.83 -6.21 -14.71
N MET A 685 7.92 -5.32 -13.71
CA MET A 685 6.73 -4.89 -12.97
C MET A 685 5.89 -3.83 -13.71
N ALA A 686 6.50 -3.01 -14.55
CA ALA A 686 5.75 -2.05 -15.37
C ALA A 686 4.91 -2.74 -16.46
N ILE A 687 5.39 -3.90 -16.96
CA ILE A 687 4.67 -4.68 -17.98
C ILE A 687 3.46 -5.40 -17.38
N SER A 688 3.52 -5.81 -16.10
CA SER A 688 2.40 -6.47 -15.44
C SER A 688 1.25 -5.50 -15.12
N SER A 689 1.55 -4.23 -14.81
CA SER A 689 0.52 -3.23 -14.55
C SER A 689 -0.15 -2.71 -15.83
N LEU A 690 0.61 -2.60 -16.92
CA LEU A 690 0.07 -2.26 -18.25
C LEU A 690 -0.77 -3.40 -18.85
N SER A 691 -0.38 -4.66 -18.63
CA SER A 691 -1.16 -5.83 -19.05
C SER A 691 -2.49 -5.91 -18.32
N LEU A 692 -2.55 -5.46 -17.06
CA LEU A 692 -3.76 -5.47 -16.26
C LEU A 692 -4.76 -4.43 -16.72
N ILE A 693 -4.31 -3.20 -17.05
CA ILE A 693 -5.17 -2.15 -17.61
C ILE A 693 -5.74 -2.59 -18.96
N ALA A 694 -4.95 -3.27 -19.80
CA ALA A 694 -5.40 -3.78 -21.09
C ALA A 694 -6.38 -4.97 -20.94
N LEU A 695 -6.21 -5.83 -19.95
CA LEU A 695 -7.07 -6.99 -19.70
C LEU A 695 -8.43 -6.60 -19.12
N VAL A 696 -8.46 -5.63 -18.20
CA VAL A 696 -9.71 -5.09 -17.62
C VAL A 696 -10.47 -4.29 -18.68
N ALA A 697 -9.78 -3.49 -19.52
CA ALA A 697 -10.40 -2.77 -20.62
C ALA A 697 -10.98 -3.70 -21.70
N LEU A 698 -10.36 -4.84 -21.97
CA LEU A 698 -10.86 -5.85 -22.91
C LEU A 698 -12.12 -6.57 -22.35
N GLY A 699 -12.15 -6.87 -21.05
CA GLY A 699 -13.33 -7.42 -20.38
C GLY A 699 -14.52 -6.45 -20.42
N ALA A 700 -14.29 -5.17 -20.15
CA ALA A 700 -15.28 -4.12 -20.20
C ALA A 700 -15.82 -3.86 -21.62
N ALA A 701 -14.93 -3.89 -22.62
CA ALA A 701 -15.32 -3.71 -24.03
C ALA A 701 -16.16 -4.89 -24.56
N ALA A 702 -15.89 -6.12 -24.11
CA ALA A 702 -16.68 -7.29 -24.44
C ALA A 702 -18.10 -7.21 -23.83
N PHE A 703 -18.20 -6.72 -22.60
CA PHE A 703 -19.48 -6.52 -21.90
C PHE A 703 -20.33 -5.42 -22.56
N ALA A 704 -19.71 -4.27 -22.90
CA ALA A 704 -20.40 -3.17 -23.57
C ALA A 704 -20.89 -3.55 -24.98
N ARG A 705 -20.11 -4.32 -25.75
CA ARG A 705 -20.52 -4.80 -27.08
C ARG A 705 -21.69 -5.79 -27.01
N ARG A 706 -21.78 -6.60 -25.97
CA ARG A 706 -22.87 -7.56 -25.80
C ARG A 706 -24.18 -6.87 -25.41
N LYS A 707 -24.13 -5.79 -24.64
CA LYS A 707 -25.31 -4.97 -24.28
C LYS A 707 -25.92 -4.26 -25.51
N LEU A 708 -25.09 -3.89 -26.49
CA LEU A 708 -25.53 -3.29 -27.76
C LEU A 708 -26.11 -4.30 -28.76
N SER A 709 -25.85 -5.60 -28.61
CA SER A 709 -26.38 -6.63 -29.51
C SER A 709 -27.68 -7.27 -29.03
N VAL A 710 -28.09 -7.05 -27.79
CA VAL A 710 -29.36 -7.56 -27.22
C VAL A 710 -30.51 -6.57 -27.37
N ASN A 711 -30.20 -5.29 -27.69
CA ASN A 711 -31.21 -4.25 -27.97
C ASN A 711 -31.39 -3.96 -29.45
N LYS A 712 -31.16 -4.96 -30.34
CA LYS A 712 -31.55 -4.94 -31.75
C LYS A 712 -32.42 -6.15 -32.09
#